data_d7cba8694d5c0d066bec9f9f65bbce51
#
_entry.id   d7cba8694d5c0d066bec9f9f65bbce51
#
_cell.length_a   1.000
_cell.length_b   1.000
_cell.length_c   1.000
_cell.angle_alpha   90.00
_cell.angle_beta   90.00
_cell.angle_gamma   90.00
#
_symmetry.space_group_name_H-M   'P 1'
#
loop_
_entity.id
_entity.type
_entity.pdbx_description
1 polymer ?
#
loop_
_entity_poly.entity_id
_entity_poly.type
_entity_poly.pdbx_seq_one_letter_code
_entity_poly.pdbx_strand_id
1 'polypeptide(L)'
;LPELIPSLMATLKSDTGAGDRLGSAQALSEVLAGLGTSRLEETLPSILQNVASSKPSVREGFMSLFIYLPACFGNSFANYLSKIIPSILGGLADDVESIRDTALRAGRLLVKNFATKAIDLLLPELERGLADDSHRIRLSSVELVGDLLFNLTGISGKADDDEVEEGAKEAGQSLLEILGEEKRNKILSALYICRCDTSGLVRTASINVWKALVASPRILRDLIPTLTQFIIRRLASSNMEQKVIAGNALGELIRKAGDGVLATLLPTLEEGLHSTDTDAKQGICIALRELISSASPEQLEDYEKTLIQVVRTALVDSDEDVRDAAAEAFDALQQIFGKKAVDHVLPYLLNLLRSEDEAQNALSALLTLLTDQARSNIILPNLLPTLLTSPMSAFNARAIASLAEVASSAMTRRLPNILNTIMDNVITCKDDELKADLESSFDKVLLSVDEYDGLNTAMSVMLALSKHNDERRRARADMHLAKFFAETEADFSRYYPDLIRALLVSFDDSDKDVVKAAWTALSTLTTKRLRKEEMESLVISTRQTLNQVGVAGADLPGFSLPKGISAVLPIFLQGLMNGTVEQRTQAALAISDVIDRTSDKALQPFVTQITGPLIRVVTERSTEVKAAILLTLNNLLEKIPTFLKPFLPQLQRTFAKSLADTSSDILRARAAKALGTLIKLTPRVDPLIAELVTGSKTSNQAVKIAMLKALFEVVSKAGKSMSEASRNAILGLIDTEVDDSDGKSFSCR
;
A
#
# COMPACT_ATOMS: atom_id res chain seq x y z
N LEU A 1 47.73 -1.22 -53.54
CA LEU A 1 47.30 -0.49 -52.33
C LEU A 1 45.86 -0.77 -51.93
N PRO A 2 44.84 -0.74 -52.84
CA PRO A 2 43.47 -1.04 -52.42
C PRO A 2 43.27 -2.49 -51.90
N GLU A 3 44.10 -3.41 -52.33
CA GLU A 3 44.07 -4.82 -51.93
C GLU A 3 44.46 -5.06 -50.47
N LEU A 4 45.14 -4.08 -49.84
CA LEU A 4 45.56 -4.15 -48.43
C LEU A 4 44.42 -3.83 -47.49
N ILE A 5 43.41 -3.10 -47.92
CA ILE A 5 42.30 -2.65 -47.06
C ILE A 5 41.57 -3.80 -46.38
N PRO A 6 41.10 -4.85 -47.09
CA PRO A 6 40.42 -5.97 -46.46
C PRO A 6 41.27 -6.69 -45.42
N SER A 7 42.55 -6.85 -45.65
CA SER A 7 43.49 -7.53 -44.75
C SER A 7 43.71 -6.70 -43.47
N LEU A 8 43.91 -5.40 -43.61
CA LEU A 8 44.08 -4.50 -42.45
C LEU A 8 42.80 -4.38 -41.63
N MET A 9 41.65 -4.30 -42.29
CA MET A 9 40.35 -4.31 -41.63
C MET A 9 40.12 -5.60 -40.82
N ALA A 10 40.50 -6.74 -41.39
CA ALA A 10 40.39 -8.03 -40.73
C ALA A 10 41.28 -8.11 -39.48
N THR A 11 42.48 -7.55 -39.53
CA THR A 11 43.38 -7.48 -38.36
C THR A 11 42.83 -6.59 -37.25
N LEU A 12 42.18 -5.48 -37.59
CA LEU A 12 41.50 -4.60 -36.65
C LEU A 12 40.33 -5.29 -35.92
N LYS A 13 39.66 -6.23 -36.63
CA LYS A 13 38.54 -7.02 -36.06
C LYS A 13 39.02 -8.22 -35.23
N SER A 14 40.29 -8.59 -35.36
CA SER A 14 40.83 -9.80 -34.71
C SER A 14 41.13 -9.58 -33.22
N ASP A 15 41.15 -10.68 -32.48
CA ASP A 15 41.52 -10.70 -31.06
C ASP A 15 43.06 -10.81 -30.84
N THR A 16 43.85 -10.42 -31.83
CA THR A 16 45.31 -10.33 -31.72
C THR A 16 45.74 -9.23 -30.74
N GLY A 17 46.98 -9.23 -30.33
CA GLY A 17 47.52 -8.27 -29.38
C GLY A 17 47.28 -6.81 -29.78
N ALA A 18 47.17 -5.92 -28.77
CA ALA A 18 46.92 -4.51 -28.96
C ALA A 18 47.92 -3.83 -29.89
N GLY A 19 49.19 -4.27 -29.88
CA GLY A 19 50.22 -3.77 -30.78
C GLY A 19 49.93 -4.01 -32.24
N ASP A 20 49.41 -5.18 -32.62
CA ASP A 20 49.03 -5.54 -33.99
C ASP A 20 47.86 -4.69 -34.49
N ARG A 21 46.84 -4.48 -33.63
CA ARG A 21 45.70 -3.62 -33.92
C ARG A 21 46.13 -2.18 -34.14
N LEU A 22 46.99 -1.67 -33.28
CA LEU A 22 47.52 -0.29 -33.39
C LEU A 22 48.33 -0.10 -34.64
N GLY A 23 49.25 -1.03 -34.99
CA GLY A 23 50.00 -1.04 -36.24
C GLY A 23 49.13 -1.12 -37.47
N SER A 24 48.10 -1.94 -37.45
CA SER A 24 47.11 -2.06 -38.53
C SER A 24 46.29 -0.78 -38.70
N ALA A 25 45.94 -0.10 -37.62
CA ALA A 25 45.23 1.17 -37.63
C ALA A 25 46.08 2.24 -38.32
N GLN A 26 47.36 2.33 -37.97
CA GLN A 26 48.31 3.26 -38.59
C GLN A 26 48.48 2.95 -40.10
N ALA A 27 48.72 1.68 -40.44
CA ALA A 27 48.90 1.26 -41.84
C ALA A 27 47.64 1.52 -42.68
N LEU A 28 46.44 1.21 -42.16
CA LEU A 28 45.19 1.50 -42.87
C LEU A 28 44.97 3.01 -43.06
N SER A 29 45.31 3.81 -42.08
CA SER A 29 45.21 5.27 -42.19
C SER A 29 46.11 5.80 -43.28
N GLU A 30 47.34 5.31 -43.41
CA GLU A 30 48.28 5.69 -44.43
C GLU A 30 47.86 5.21 -45.84
N VAL A 31 47.32 4.02 -45.93
CA VAL A 31 46.79 3.46 -47.19
C VAL A 31 45.59 4.29 -47.66
N LEU A 32 44.65 4.60 -46.78
CA LEU A 32 43.50 5.42 -47.14
C LEU A 32 43.90 6.83 -47.55
N ALA A 33 44.89 7.45 -46.87
CA ALA A 33 45.43 8.76 -47.26
C ALA A 33 46.08 8.73 -48.62
N GLY A 34 46.84 7.69 -48.92
CA GLY A 34 47.45 7.50 -50.24
C GLY A 34 46.44 7.30 -51.37
N LEU A 35 45.25 6.77 -51.08
CA LEU A 35 44.19 6.57 -52.05
C LEU A 35 43.23 7.78 -52.17
N GLY A 36 43.31 8.72 -51.26
CA GLY A 36 42.53 9.95 -51.27
C GLY A 36 41.22 9.92 -50.53
N THR A 37 40.58 11.11 -50.43
CA THR A 37 39.34 11.32 -49.67
C THR A 37 38.15 10.54 -50.15
N SER A 38 38.06 10.26 -51.44
CA SER A 38 36.95 9.41 -51.99
C SER A 38 36.97 8.01 -51.40
N ARG A 39 38.13 7.45 -51.18
CA ARG A 39 38.25 6.11 -50.58
C ARG A 39 37.94 6.13 -49.09
N LEU A 40 38.29 7.18 -48.40
CA LEU A 40 37.89 7.39 -46.99
C LEU A 40 36.37 7.50 -46.88
N GLU A 41 35.71 8.23 -47.76
CA GLU A 41 34.26 8.38 -47.75
C GLU A 41 33.54 7.02 -47.98
N GLU A 42 34.07 6.18 -48.83
CA GLU A 42 33.55 4.82 -49.06
C GLU A 42 33.74 3.89 -47.85
N THR A 43 34.84 4.06 -47.12
CA THR A 43 35.22 3.20 -46.01
C THR A 43 34.67 3.69 -44.66
N LEU A 44 34.42 4.99 -44.50
CA LEU A 44 34.00 5.61 -43.24
C LEU A 44 32.73 5.00 -42.63
N PRO A 45 31.65 4.69 -43.40
CA PRO A 45 30.48 4.02 -42.81
C PRO A 45 30.80 2.69 -42.14
N SER A 46 31.69 1.90 -42.72
CA SER A 46 32.16 0.64 -42.15
C SER A 46 32.98 0.86 -40.88
N ILE A 47 33.83 1.89 -40.84
CA ILE A 47 34.62 2.26 -39.67
C ILE A 47 33.69 2.66 -38.53
N LEU A 48 32.71 3.53 -38.77
CA LEU A 48 31.75 3.98 -37.78
C LEU A 48 30.89 2.83 -37.23
N GLN A 49 30.50 1.90 -38.07
CA GLN A 49 29.76 0.72 -37.66
C GLN A 49 30.60 -0.20 -36.75
N ASN A 50 31.88 -0.39 -37.04
CA ASN A 50 32.76 -1.24 -36.22
C ASN A 50 33.16 -0.57 -34.91
N VAL A 51 33.26 0.74 -34.86
CA VAL A 51 33.46 1.48 -33.59
C VAL A 51 32.31 1.25 -32.62
N ALA A 52 31.11 0.99 -33.12
CA ALA A 52 29.93 0.68 -32.33
C ALA A 52 29.64 -0.84 -32.19
N SER A 53 30.60 -1.70 -32.56
CA SER A 53 30.46 -3.15 -32.50
C SER A 53 30.19 -3.65 -31.08
N SER A 54 29.48 -4.76 -30.96
CA SER A 54 29.23 -5.44 -29.68
C SER A 54 30.50 -6.06 -29.08
N LYS A 55 31.55 -6.30 -29.89
CA LYS A 55 32.82 -6.89 -29.44
C LYS A 55 33.80 -5.78 -29.01
N PRO A 56 34.32 -5.80 -27.77
CA PRO A 56 35.26 -4.78 -27.28
C PRO A 56 36.54 -4.68 -28.12
N SER A 57 37.11 -5.78 -28.53
CA SER A 57 38.35 -5.81 -29.36
C SER A 57 38.17 -5.09 -30.70
N VAL A 58 37.00 -5.25 -31.34
CA VAL A 58 36.65 -4.56 -32.58
C VAL A 58 36.49 -3.08 -32.34
N ARG A 59 35.79 -2.67 -31.29
CA ARG A 59 35.65 -1.25 -30.93
C ARG A 59 36.99 -0.58 -30.71
N GLU A 60 37.88 -1.22 -29.92
CA GLU A 60 39.21 -0.69 -29.64
C GLU A 60 40.06 -0.52 -30.90
N GLY A 61 40.10 -1.54 -31.77
CA GLY A 61 40.88 -1.51 -33.00
C GLY A 61 40.44 -0.38 -33.92
N PHE A 62 39.14 -0.21 -34.13
CA PHE A 62 38.61 0.84 -35.00
C PHE A 62 38.68 2.22 -34.35
N MET A 63 38.55 2.34 -33.04
CA MET A 63 38.77 3.61 -32.35
C MET A 63 40.23 4.13 -32.53
N SER A 64 41.19 3.22 -32.61
CA SER A 64 42.58 3.54 -32.84
C SER A 64 42.83 4.25 -34.20
N LEU A 65 41.99 4.02 -35.20
CA LEU A 65 42.01 4.74 -36.46
C LEU A 65 41.91 6.26 -36.29
N PHE A 66 41.12 6.71 -35.35
CA PHE A 66 40.94 8.14 -35.12
C PHE A 66 42.16 8.85 -34.50
N ILE A 67 43.13 8.09 -34.03
CA ILE A 67 44.46 8.61 -33.63
C ILE A 67 45.27 8.96 -34.88
N TYR A 68 45.22 8.15 -35.94
CA TYR A 68 46.12 8.25 -37.10
C TYR A 68 45.51 8.94 -38.33
N LEU A 69 44.20 8.74 -38.57
CA LEU A 69 43.51 9.31 -39.73
C LEU A 69 43.66 10.85 -39.82
N PRO A 70 43.46 11.61 -38.73
CA PRO A 70 43.59 13.08 -38.80
C PRO A 70 44.99 13.54 -39.21
N ALA A 71 46.01 12.86 -38.69
CA ALA A 71 47.41 13.20 -39.03
C ALA A 71 47.73 12.85 -40.50
N CYS A 72 47.23 11.74 -41.01
CA CYS A 72 47.48 11.31 -42.37
C CYS A 72 46.76 12.14 -43.43
N PHE A 73 45.55 12.60 -43.16
CA PHE A 73 44.74 13.42 -44.09
C PHE A 73 44.98 14.93 -43.96
N GLY A 74 45.52 15.37 -42.82
CA GLY A 74 45.72 16.77 -42.55
C GLY A 74 44.42 17.58 -42.59
N ASN A 75 44.43 18.76 -43.16
CA ASN A 75 43.29 19.69 -43.18
C ASN A 75 42.04 19.15 -43.89
N SER A 76 42.18 18.24 -44.81
CA SER A 76 41.04 17.61 -45.52
C SER A 76 40.20 16.74 -44.63
N PHE A 77 40.70 16.29 -43.48
CA PHE A 77 39.96 15.54 -42.49
C PHE A 77 38.89 16.37 -41.74
N ALA A 78 38.99 17.67 -41.77
CA ALA A 78 38.02 18.58 -41.11
C ALA A 78 36.58 18.36 -41.61
N ASN A 79 36.37 17.94 -42.84
CA ASN A 79 35.05 17.67 -43.42
C ASN A 79 34.32 16.47 -42.77
N TYR A 80 35.02 15.62 -42.05
CA TYR A 80 34.48 14.39 -41.42
C TYR A 80 34.32 14.52 -39.91
N LEU A 81 34.71 15.62 -39.31
CA LEU A 81 34.69 15.81 -37.86
C LEU A 81 33.27 15.68 -37.27
N SER A 82 32.25 16.20 -37.93
CA SER A 82 30.88 16.11 -37.46
C SER A 82 30.39 14.67 -37.32
N LYS A 83 30.91 13.73 -38.13
CA LYS A 83 30.58 12.31 -38.07
C LYS A 83 31.42 11.53 -37.08
N ILE A 84 32.63 12.00 -36.78
CA ILE A 84 33.61 11.30 -35.96
C ILE A 84 33.54 11.69 -34.49
N ILE A 85 33.32 12.96 -34.19
CA ILE A 85 33.25 13.45 -32.79
C ILE A 85 32.22 12.69 -31.95
N PRO A 86 30.98 12.42 -32.42
CA PRO A 86 30.03 11.62 -31.63
C PRO A 86 30.54 10.23 -31.28
N SER A 87 31.25 9.59 -32.23
CA SER A 87 31.86 8.26 -32.02
C SER A 87 32.97 8.30 -30.96
N ILE A 88 33.80 9.33 -30.98
CA ILE A 88 34.84 9.52 -29.96
C ILE A 88 34.22 9.77 -28.59
N LEU A 89 33.23 10.63 -28.51
CA LEU A 89 32.51 10.90 -27.26
C LEU A 89 31.85 9.63 -26.71
N GLY A 90 31.25 8.83 -27.58
CA GLY A 90 30.72 7.52 -27.22
C GLY A 90 31.78 6.55 -26.69
N GLY A 91 32.96 6.54 -27.30
CA GLY A 91 34.10 5.76 -26.85
C GLY A 91 34.62 6.18 -25.49
N LEU A 92 34.54 7.45 -25.15
CA LEU A 92 34.90 7.97 -23.84
C LEU A 92 33.92 7.53 -22.74
N ALA A 93 32.73 7.11 -23.11
CA ALA A 93 31.73 6.52 -22.22
C ALA A 93 31.75 4.99 -22.18
N ASP A 94 32.64 4.34 -22.92
CA ASP A 94 32.72 2.88 -23.04
C ASP A 94 32.95 2.20 -21.69
N ASP A 95 32.44 0.99 -21.54
CA ASP A 95 32.62 0.21 -20.33
C ASP A 95 34.06 -0.30 -20.16
N VAL A 96 34.81 -0.42 -21.26
CA VAL A 96 36.20 -0.90 -21.27
C VAL A 96 37.16 0.29 -21.16
N GLU A 97 38.05 0.25 -20.17
CA GLU A 97 39.01 1.31 -19.88
C GLU A 97 39.96 1.62 -21.04
N SER A 98 40.48 0.55 -21.70
CA SER A 98 41.39 0.70 -22.83
C SER A 98 40.76 1.45 -24.01
N ILE A 99 39.47 1.25 -24.26
CA ILE A 99 38.73 1.96 -25.28
C ILE A 99 38.55 3.44 -24.89
N ARG A 100 38.23 3.71 -23.61
CA ARG A 100 38.16 5.09 -23.10
C ARG A 100 39.47 5.85 -23.27
N ASP A 101 40.59 5.21 -22.95
CA ASP A 101 41.93 5.81 -23.09
C ASP A 101 42.27 6.08 -24.55
N THR A 102 41.97 5.18 -25.44
CA THR A 102 42.16 5.34 -26.88
C THR A 102 41.31 6.49 -27.43
N ALA A 103 40.04 6.56 -27.02
CA ALA A 103 39.11 7.63 -27.41
C ALA A 103 39.59 9.01 -26.89
N LEU A 104 40.06 9.08 -25.67
CA LEU A 104 40.58 10.31 -25.08
C LEU A 104 41.81 10.78 -25.85
N ARG A 105 42.73 9.89 -26.16
CA ARG A 105 43.91 10.24 -26.96
C ARG A 105 43.53 10.75 -28.34
N ALA A 106 42.57 10.10 -29.01
CA ALA A 106 42.06 10.53 -30.32
C ALA A 106 41.39 11.92 -30.21
N GLY A 107 40.54 12.15 -29.22
CA GLY A 107 39.85 13.41 -29.00
C GLY A 107 40.83 14.58 -28.75
N ARG A 108 41.83 14.38 -27.92
CA ARG A 108 42.87 15.38 -27.65
C ARG A 108 43.70 15.74 -28.88
N LEU A 109 44.04 14.74 -29.68
CA LEU A 109 44.75 14.99 -30.94
C LEU A 109 43.92 15.77 -31.95
N LEU A 110 42.62 15.45 -32.05
CA LEU A 110 41.68 16.19 -32.91
C LEU A 110 41.57 17.65 -32.47
N VAL A 111 41.38 17.89 -31.20
CA VAL A 111 41.30 19.25 -30.66
C VAL A 111 42.58 20.01 -30.91
N LYS A 112 43.75 19.41 -30.66
CA LYS A 112 45.06 20.02 -30.92
C LYS A 112 45.26 20.40 -32.39
N ASN A 113 44.88 19.52 -33.32
CA ASN A 113 45.14 19.71 -34.73
C ASN A 113 44.13 20.58 -35.45
N PHE A 114 42.88 20.64 -34.98
CA PHE A 114 41.78 21.30 -35.70
C PHE A 114 41.12 22.44 -34.91
N ALA A 115 41.61 22.80 -33.71
CA ALA A 115 41.00 23.83 -32.88
C ALA A 115 40.80 25.16 -33.59
N THR A 116 41.80 25.64 -34.32
CA THR A 116 41.75 26.94 -35.00
C THR A 116 41.13 26.89 -36.39
N LYS A 117 41.20 25.74 -37.08
CA LYS A 117 40.78 25.61 -38.47
C LYS A 117 39.39 25.05 -38.66
N ALA A 118 38.90 24.26 -37.73
CA ALA A 118 37.62 23.56 -37.81
C ALA A 118 36.72 23.78 -36.59
N ILE A 119 36.89 24.92 -35.95
CA ILE A 119 36.14 25.25 -34.73
C ILE A 119 34.63 25.19 -34.94
N ASP A 120 34.14 25.63 -36.09
CA ASP A 120 32.71 25.60 -36.42
C ASP A 120 32.14 24.19 -36.52
N LEU A 121 32.99 23.20 -36.76
CA LEU A 121 32.60 21.77 -36.81
C LEU A 121 32.79 21.08 -35.45
N LEU A 122 33.83 21.43 -34.70
CA LEU A 122 34.12 20.87 -33.37
C LEU A 122 33.16 21.35 -32.30
N LEU A 123 32.91 22.64 -32.26
CA LEU A 123 32.19 23.27 -31.18
C LEU A 123 30.75 22.80 -31.03
N PRO A 124 29.91 22.67 -32.11
CA PRO A 124 28.57 22.19 -31.97
C PRO A 124 28.47 20.75 -31.43
N GLU A 125 29.37 19.87 -31.82
CA GLU A 125 29.38 18.48 -31.34
C GLU A 125 29.78 18.37 -29.88
N LEU A 126 30.76 19.15 -29.44
CA LEU A 126 31.17 19.22 -28.04
C LEU A 126 30.06 19.84 -27.17
N GLU A 127 29.39 20.88 -27.68
CA GLU A 127 28.24 21.50 -26.97
C GLU A 127 27.10 20.48 -26.78
N ARG A 128 26.77 19.66 -27.78
CA ARG A 128 25.80 18.58 -27.63
C ARG A 128 26.24 17.56 -26.58
N GLY A 129 27.55 17.21 -26.56
CA GLY A 129 28.11 16.30 -25.56
C GLY A 129 28.01 16.82 -24.14
N LEU A 130 28.12 18.13 -23.93
CA LEU A 130 27.93 18.76 -22.60
C LEU A 130 26.49 18.58 -22.07
N ALA A 131 25.51 18.37 -22.94
CA ALA A 131 24.11 18.16 -22.63
C ALA A 131 23.66 16.72 -22.81
N ASP A 132 24.57 15.77 -22.96
CA ASP A 132 24.25 14.36 -23.15
C ASP A 132 23.65 13.73 -21.88
N ASP A 133 22.82 12.70 -22.06
CA ASP A 133 22.18 11.98 -20.94
C ASP A 133 23.18 11.14 -20.14
N SER A 134 24.29 10.72 -20.76
CA SER A 134 25.37 9.98 -20.10
C SER A 134 26.34 10.93 -19.39
N HIS A 135 26.55 10.73 -18.09
CA HIS A 135 27.52 11.51 -17.32
C HIS A 135 28.98 11.34 -17.83
N ARG A 136 29.31 10.17 -18.37
CA ARG A 136 30.64 9.92 -18.95
C ARG A 136 30.88 10.76 -20.20
N ILE A 137 29.88 10.90 -21.07
CA ILE A 137 29.96 11.77 -22.25
C ILE A 137 30.03 13.23 -21.83
N ARG A 138 29.28 13.67 -20.81
CA ARG A 138 29.37 15.02 -20.28
C ARG A 138 30.74 15.31 -19.72
N LEU A 139 31.29 14.40 -18.91
CA LEU A 139 32.65 14.55 -18.38
C LEU A 139 33.69 14.70 -19.47
N SER A 140 33.65 13.79 -20.44
CA SER A 140 34.60 13.81 -21.57
C SER A 140 34.47 15.06 -22.43
N SER A 141 33.24 15.51 -22.62
CA SER A 141 32.94 16.76 -23.33
C SER A 141 33.52 17.98 -22.61
N VAL A 142 33.40 17.99 -21.27
CA VAL A 142 34.02 19.05 -20.45
C VAL A 142 35.55 19.06 -20.63
N GLU A 143 36.18 17.90 -20.59
CA GLU A 143 37.64 17.80 -20.77
C GLU A 143 38.07 18.26 -22.16
N LEU A 144 37.36 17.82 -23.20
CA LEU A 144 37.67 18.22 -24.57
C LEU A 144 37.35 19.71 -24.84
N VAL A 145 36.28 20.24 -24.29
CA VAL A 145 35.97 21.68 -24.36
C VAL A 145 37.07 22.47 -23.66
N GLY A 146 37.52 22.03 -22.49
CA GLY A 146 38.62 22.63 -21.78
C GLY A 146 39.88 22.68 -22.65
N ASP A 147 40.29 21.57 -23.22
CA ASP A 147 41.45 21.48 -24.10
C ASP A 147 41.29 22.37 -25.34
N LEU A 148 40.10 22.41 -25.95
CA LEU A 148 39.83 23.30 -27.09
C LEU A 148 39.97 24.78 -26.73
N LEU A 149 39.33 25.19 -25.65
CA LEU A 149 39.33 26.59 -25.26
C LEU A 149 40.72 27.04 -24.74
N PHE A 150 41.45 26.16 -24.04
CA PHE A 150 42.82 26.42 -23.64
C PHE A 150 43.77 26.55 -24.86
N ASN A 151 43.58 25.69 -25.85
CA ASN A 151 44.36 25.75 -27.08
C ASN A 151 44.09 27.05 -27.85
N LEU A 152 42.83 27.47 -27.96
CA LEU A 152 42.46 28.71 -28.66
C LEU A 152 42.98 29.97 -27.97
N THR A 153 43.02 29.97 -26.63
CA THR A 153 43.43 31.13 -25.83
C THR A 153 44.91 31.15 -25.49
N GLY A 154 45.62 30.04 -25.75
CA GLY A 154 47.04 29.91 -25.41
C GLY A 154 47.34 29.72 -23.94
N ILE A 155 46.33 29.45 -23.11
CA ILE A 155 46.46 29.24 -21.67
C ILE A 155 46.77 27.78 -21.36
N SER A 156 47.74 27.53 -20.48
CA SER A 156 47.97 26.21 -19.91
C SER A 156 47.12 26.07 -18.62
N GLY A 157 46.21 25.11 -18.56
CA GLY A 157 45.33 24.91 -17.41
C GLY A 157 46.00 24.48 -16.10
N LYS A 158 47.30 24.81 -15.89
CA LYS A 158 48.12 24.40 -14.75
C LYS A 158 48.82 25.56 -14.04
N ALA A 159 48.26 26.77 -14.02
CA ALA A 159 48.87 27.94 -13.40
C ALA A 159 48.52 28.02 -11.89
N ASP A 160 49.42 28.67 -11.11
CA ASP A 160 49.17 29.02 -9.71
C ASP A 160 48.01 30.04 -9.58
N ASP A 161 47.38 30.14 -8.40
CA ASP A 161 46.14 30.90 -8.21
C ASP A 161 46.21 32.40 -8.63
N ASP A 162 47.34 33.05 -8.47
CA ASP A 162 47.51 34.45 -8.85
C ASP A 162 47.68 34.65 -10.37
N GLU A 163 48.30 33.70 -11.07
CA GLU A 163 48.43 33.69 -12.53
C GLU A 163 47.10 33.32 -13.22
N VAL A 164 46.21 32.57 -12.53
CA VAL A 164 44.88 32.15 -13.03
C VAL A 164 43.98 33.38 -13.25
N GLU A 165 43.98 34.37 -12.36
CA GLU A 165 43.06 35.51 -12.47
C GLU A 165 43.44 36.44 -13.64
N GLU A 166 44.72 36.69 -13.85
CA GLU A 166 45.19 37.51 -14.97
C GLU A 166 45.06 36.80 -16.31
N GLY A 167 45.41 35.50 -16.34
CA GLY A 167 45.21 34.65 -17.51
C GLY A 167 43.76 34.49 -17.92
N ALA A 168 42.83 34.44 -16.94
CA ALA A 168 41.40 34.34 -17.21
C ALA A 168 40.78 35.61 -17.80
N LYS A 169 41.33 36.80 -17.48
CA LYS A 169 40.93 38.08 -18.13
C LYS A 169 41.32 38.09 -19.59
N GLU A 170 42.55 37.69 -19.90
CA GLU A 170 43.05 37.59 -21.27
C GLU A 170 42.28 36.52 -22.06
N ALA A 171 41.97 35.41 -21.45
CA ALA A 171 41.19 34.32 -22.06
C ALA A 171 39.78 34.78 -22.42
N GLY A 172 39.09 35.50 -21.55
CA GLY A 172 37.73 35.98 -21.79
C GLY A 172 37.69 36.93 -22.98
N GLN A 173 38.69 37.78 -23.15
CA GLN A 173 38.79 38.69 -24.27
C GLN A 173 39.15 37.96 -25.56
N SER A 174 40.09 37.04 -25.52
CA SER A 174 40.45 36.17 -26.65
C SER A 174 39.32 35.33 -27.16
N LEU A 175 38.52 34.72 -26.26
CA LEU A 175 37.36 33.93 -26.64
C LEU A 175 36.30 34.77 -27.35
N LEU A 176 36.07 35.99 -26.91
CA LEU A 176 35.13 36.90 -27.55
C LEU A 176 35.60 37.27 -28.97
N GLU A 177 36.89 37.53 -29.15
CA GLU A 177 37.48 37.87 -30.44
C GLU A 177 37.48 36.68 -31.44
N ILE A 178 37.80 35.48 -30.95
CA ILE A 178 37.94 34.30 -31.79
C ILE A 178 36.56 33.70 -32.13
N LEU A 179 35.66 33.57 -31.16
CA LEU A 179 34.37 32.91 -31.31
C LEU A 179 33.23 33.83 -31.72
N GLY A 180 33.29 35.08 -31.34
CA GLY A 180 32.17 35.99 -31.37
C GLY A 180 31.25 35.80 -30.15
N GLU A 181 30.38 36.76 -29.94
CA GLU A 181 29.51 36.81 -28.76
C GLU A 181 28.57 35.59 -28.67
N GLU A 182 27.91 35.22 -29.75
CA GLU A 182 26.92 34.14 -29.78
C GLU A 182 27.54 32.78 -29.42
N LYS A 183 28.62 32.40 -30.06
CA LYS A 183 29.28 31.10 -29.81
C LYS A 183 29.92 31.05 -28.43
N ARG A 184 30.53 32.13 -27.98
CA ARG A 184 31.08 32.23 -26.63
C ARG A 184 29.98 32.04 -25.58
N ASN A 185 28.87 32.73 -25.73
CA ASN A 185 27.77 32.66 -24.79
C ASN A 185 27.17 31.25 -24.73
N LYS A 186 27.02 30.58 -25.87
CA LYS A 186 26.51 29.21 -25.92
C LYS A 186 27.42 28.22 -25.20
N ILE A 187 28.71 28.23 -25.50
CA ILE A 187 29.65 27.27 -24.92
C ILE A 187 29.88 27.51 -23.43
N LEU A 188 30.02 28.75 -23.02
CA LEU A 188 30.18 29.08 -21.61
C LEU A 188 28.93 28.84 -20.81
N SER A 189 27.75 29.05 -21.38
CA SER A 189 26.48 28.71 -20.73
C SER A 189 26.33 27.19 -20.54
N ALA A 190 26.64 26.39 -21.56
CA ALA A 190 26.64 24.94 -21.45
C ALA A 190 27.61 24.43 -20.39
N LEU A 191 28.81 25.02 -20.35
CA LEU A 191 29.84 24.71 -19.36
C LEU A 191 29.41 25.10 -17.94
N TYR A 192 28.74 26.25 -17.78
CA TYR A 192 28.21 26.70 -16.49
C TYR A 192 27.19 25.70 -15.91
N ILE A 193 26.31 25.18 -16.75
CA ILE A 193 25.33 24.17 -16.31
C ILE A 193 26.03 22.92 -15.82
N CYS A 194 27.13 22.49 -16.45
CA CYS A 194 27.92 21.34 -15.99
C CYS A 194 28.55 21.54 -14.61
N ARG A 195 28.75 22.78 -14.15
CA ARG A 195 29.19 23.06 -12.77
C ARG A 195 28.18 22.68 -11.72
N CYS A 196 26.93 22.47 -12.11
CA CYS A 196 25.83 22.12 -11.25
C CYS A 196 25.35 20.65 -11.52
N ASP A 197 26.20 19.86 -12.17
CA ASP A 197 25.89 18.48 -12.53
C ASP A 197 25.64 17.58 -11.31
N THR A 198 24.86 16.53 -11.49
CA THR A 198 24.65 15.51 -10.46
C THR A 198 25.89 14.66 -10.21
N SER A 199 26.77 14.51 -11.21
CA SER A 199 28.05 13.82 -11.10
C SER A 199 29.14 14.71 -10.52
N GLY A 200 29.76 14.29 -9.42
CA GLY A 200 30.87 15.02 -8.81
C GLY A 200 32.09 15.20 -9.72
N LEU A 201 32.34 14.22 -10.59
CA LEU A 201 33.44 14.27 -11.56
C LEU A 201 33.19 15.36 -12.60
N VAL A 202 31.99 15.46 -13.12
CA VAL A 202 31.59 16.50 -14.07
C VAL A 202 31.67 17.89 -13.42
N ARG A 203 31.17 18.04 -12.19
CA ARG A 203 31.26 19.32 -11.46
C ARG A 203 32.67 19.76 -11.28
N THR A 204 33.55 18.90 -10.79
CA THR A 204 34.97 19.23 -10.53
C THR A 204 35.69 19.63 -11.80
N ALA A 205 35.54 18.85 -12.87
CA ALA A 205 36.13 19.15 -14.15
C ALA A 205 35.64 20.51 -14.72
N SER A 206 34.34 20.75 -14.68
CA SER A 206 33.72 22.01 -15.12
C SER A 206 34.21 23.23 -14.32
N ILE A 207 34.27 23.09 -13.00
CA ILE A 207 34.73 24.18 -12.12
C ILE A 207 36.17 24.53 -12.45
N ASN A 208 37.04 23.57 -12.68
CA ASN A 208 38.43 23.79 -13.02
C ASN A 208 38.59 24.54 -14.37
N VAL A 209 37.84 24.10 -15.38
CA VAL A 209 37.83 24.80 -16.69
C VAL A 209 37.26 26.21 -16.56
N TRP A 210 36.17 26.37 -15.83
CA TRP A 210 35.53 27.66 -15.62
C TRP A 210 36.46 28.67 -14.94
N LYS A 211 37.13 28.27 -13.87
CA LYS A 211 38.06 29.13 -13.13
C LYS A 211 39.21 29.62 -14.02
N ALA A 212 39.71 28.80 -14.92
CA ALA A 212 40.79 29.14 -15.82
C ALA A 212 40.37 30.11 -16.94
N LEU A 213 39.09 30.15 -17.29
CA LEU A 213 38.57 30.92 -18.44
C LEU A 213 37.75 32.15 -18.05
N VAL A 214 37.14 32.15 -16.86
CA VAL A 214 36.20 33.20 -16.44
C VAL A 214 36.68 33.85 -15.16
N ALA A 215 37.20 35.06 -15.29
CA ALA A 215 37.73 35.85 -14.17
C ALA A 215 36.71 36.81 -13.54
N SER A 216 35.71 37.23 -14.29
CA SER A 216 34.83 38.32 -13.89
C SER A 216 33.39 37.90 -13.73
N PRO A 217 32.72 38.27 -12.62
CA PRO A 217 31.27 38.07 -12.48
C PRO A 217 30.43 38.74 -13.57
N ARG A 218 31.00 39.74 -14.24
CA ARG A 218 30.36 40.49 -15.35
C ARG A 218 30.02 39.55 -16.53
N ILE A 219 30.86 38.55 -16.80
CA ILE A 219 30.63 37.58 -17.87
C ILE A 219 29.35 36.79 -17.60
N LEU A 220 29.06 36.43 -16.37
CA LEU A 220 27.84 35.72 -16.01
C LEU A 220 26.57 36.52 -16.37
N ARG A 221 26.61 37.84 -16.19
CA ARG A 221 25.51 38.73 -16.60
C ARG A 221 25.25 38.67 -18.10
N ASP A 222 26.32 38.66 -18.89
CA ASP A 222 26.25 38.57 -20.36
C ASP A 222 25.67 37.21 -20.80
N LEU A 223 25.85 36.17 -20.01
CA LEU A 223 25.35 34.82 -20.28
C LEU A 223 23.88 34.59 -19.90
N ILE A 224 23.29 35.43 -19.04
CA ILE A 224 21.95 35.22 -18.48
C ILE A 224 20.91 34.89 -19.56
N PRO A 225 20.75 35.63 -20.68
CA PRO A 225 19.74 35.29 -21.69
C PRO A 225 19.92 33.90 -22.29
N THR A 226 21.12 33.55 -22.69
CA THR A 226 21.45 32.25 -23.27
C THR A 226 21.33 31.13 -22.23
N LEU A 227 21.85 31.37 -21.04
CA LEU A 227 21.80 30.41 -19.94
C LEU A 227 20.36 30.09 -19.52
N THR A 228 19.51 31.12 -19.43
CA THR A 228 18.08 30.92 -19.12
C THR A 228 17.38 30.06 -20.17
N GLN A 229 17.64 30.31 -21.47
CA GLN A 229 17.11 29.49 -22.54
C GLN A 229 17.55 28.02 -22.45
N PHE A 230 18.83 27.79 -22.15
CA PHE A 230 19.36 26.42 -22.01
C PHE A 230 18.77 25.71 -20.81
N ILE A 231 18.63 26.39 -19.70
CA ILE A 231 17.99 25.81 -18.49
C ILE A 231 16.53 25.44 -18.76
N ILE A 232 15.74 26.31 -19.37
CA ILE A 232 14.34 26.06 -19.72
C ILE A 232 14.24 24.86 -20.66
N ARG A 233 15.08 24.78 -21.67
CA ARG A 233 15.11 23.66 -22.61
C ARG A 233 15.41 22.33 -21.93
N ARG A 234 16.36 22.29 -21.00
CA ARG A 234 16.70 21.07 -20.23
C ARG A 234 15.62 20.70 -19.23
N LEU A 235 14.95 21.68 -18.63
CA LEU A 235 13.80 21.42 -17.75
C LEU A 235 12.66 20.73 -18.49
N ALA A 236 12.52 20.96 -19.79
CA ALA A 236 11.53 20.30 -20.66
C ALA A 236 11.97 18.91 -21.16
N SER A 237 13.15 18.44 -20.80
CA SER A 237 13.65 17.12 -21.17
C SER A 237 12.83 16.00 -20.55
N SER A 238 12.70 14.86 -21.24
CA SER A 238 12.12 13.64 -20.66
C SER A 238 13.03 12.94 -19.65
N ASN A 239 14.33 13.27 -19.65
CA ASN A 239 15.31 12.71 -18.72
C ASN A 239 15.28 13.49 -17.38
N MET A 240 14.98 12.79 -16.29
CA MET A 240 14.88 13.42 -14.97
C MET A 240 16.23 13.98 -14.49
N GLU A 241 17.35 13.34 -14.80
CA GLU A 241 18.68 13.81 -14.44
C GLU A 241 18.97 15.18 -15.09
N GLN A 242 18.56 15.36 -16.34
CA GLN A 242 18.69 16.66 -17.03
C GLN A 242 17.84 17.75 -16.35
N LYS A 243 16.64 17.42 -15.92
CA LYS A 243 15.78 18.35 -15.17
C LYS A 243 16.41 18.76 -13.85
N VAL A 244 17.00 17.82 -13.12
CA VAL A 244 17.68 18.09 -11.85
C VAL A 244 18.92 18.97 -12.05
N ILE A 245 19.73 18.69 -13.05
CA ILE A 245 20.90 19.50 -13.38
C ILE A 245 20.48 20.93 -13.70
N ALA A 246 19.47 21.10 -14.54
CA ALA A 246 18.94 22.41 -14.90
C ALA A 246 18.36 23.16 -13.70
N GLY A 247 17.65 22.47 -12.81
CA GLY A 247 17.15 23.03 -11.56
C GLY A 247 18.28 23.54 -10.65
N ASN A 248 19.32 22.74 -10.49
CA ASN A 248 20.50 23.13 -9.71
C ASN A 248 21.20 24.36 -10.30
N ALA A 249 21.35 24.41 -11.62
CA ALA A 249 21.95 25.54 -12.32
C ALA A 249 21.11 26.80 -12.15
N LEU A 250 19.79 26.68 -12.22
CA LEU A 250 18.88 27.80 -11.99
C LEU A 250 19.00 28.34 -10.57
N GLY A 251 19.04 27.46 -9.57
CA GLY A 251 19.20 27.83 -8.17
C GLY A 251 20.49 28.61 -7.93
N GLU A 252 21.61 28.17 -8.48
CA GLU A 252 22.88 28.88 -8.37
C GLU A 252 22.86 30.22 -9.09
N LEU A 253 22.26 30.29 -10.27
CA LEU A 253 22.11 31.52 -11.03
C LEU A 253 21.29 32.55 -10.25
N ILE A 254 20.22 32.15 -9.62
CA ILE A 254 19.38 33.03 -8.80
C ILE A 254 20.15 33.55 -7.59
N ARG A 255 20.92 32.71 -6.92
CA ARG A 255 21.76 33.15 -5.78
C ARG A 255 22.80 34.17 -6.16
N LYS A 256 23.36 34.09 -7.37
CA LYS A 256 24.45 34.97 -7.84
C LYS A 256 23.96 36.23 -8.55
N ALA A 257 22.84 36.17 -9.27
CA ALA A 257 22.39 37.23 -10.16
C ALA A 257 20.91 37.66 -9.96
N GLY A 258 20.28 37.21 -8.93
CA GLY A 258 18.91 37.31 -8.44
C GLY A 258 17.88 38.15 -9.16
N ASP A 259 17.90 39.44 -9.00
CA ASP A 259 16.77 40.32 -9.34
C ASP A 259 16.39 40.33 -10.83
N GLY A 260 17.40 40.40 -11.71
CA GLY A 260 17.16 40.38 -13.15
C GLY A 260 16.62 39.05 -13.69
N VAL A 261 17.01 37.94 -13.05
CA VAL A 261 16.57 36.59 -13.46
C VAL A 261 15.11 36.37 -13.11
N LEU A 262 14.68 36.76 -11.92
CA LEU A 262 13.31 36.59 -11.45
C LEU A 262 12.30 37.34 -12.33
N ALA A 263 12.57 38.59 -12.64
CA ALA A 263 11.67 39.39 -13.46
C ALA A 263 11.50 38.85 -14.88
N THR A 264 12.54 38.23 -15.43
CA THR A 264 12.49 37.64 -16.78
C THR A 264 11.90 36.25 -16.80
N LEU A 265 12.20 35.44 -15.78
CA LEU A 265 11.87 34.02 -15.73
C LEU A 265 10.40 33.75 -15.37
N LEU A 266 9.84 34.46 -14.39
CA LEU A 266 8.50 34.24 -13.89
C LEU A 266 7.40 34.30 -14.97
N PRO A 267 7.36 35.33 -15.84
CA PRO A 267 6.36 35.35 -16.93
C PRO A 267 6.50 34.17 -17.89
N THR A 268 7.74 33.73 -18.17
CA THR A 268 8.01 32.58 -19.03
C THR A 268 7.51 31.27 -18.40
N LEU A 269 7.71 31.09 -17.10
CA LEU A 269 7.21 29.92 -16.37
C LEU A 269 5.68 29.91 -16.31
N GLU A 270 5.05 31.03 -16.06
CA GLU A 270 3.60 31.16 -16.03
C GLU A 270 2.97 30.79 -17.38
N GLU A 271 3.52 31.31 -18.47
CA GLU A 271 3.08 30.99 -19.83
C GLU A 271 3.28 29.51 -20.17
N GLY A 272 4.40 28.93 -19.77
CA GLY A 272 4.73 27.54 -20.03
C GLY A 272 3.79 26.53 -19.41
N LEU A 273 3.07 26.87 -18.34
CA LEU A 273 2.06 26.00 -17.72
C LEU A 273 0.84 25.79 -18.62
N HIS A 274 0.62 26.60 -19.63
CA HIS A 274 -0.43 26.43 -20.62
C HIS A 274 -0.05 25.46 -21.75
N SER A 275 1.21 24.96 -21.76
CA SER A 275 1.68 23.97 -22.71
C SER A 275 0.97 22.63 -22.56
N THR A 276 0.87 21.86 -23.65
CA THR A 276 0.39 20.48 -23.62
C THR A 276 1.49 19.46 -23.30
N ASP A 277 2.75 19.88 -23.30
CA ASP A 277 3.89 19.05 -22.97
C ASP A 277 4.03 18.87 -21.46
N THR A 278 3.78 17.65 -20.98
CA THR A 278 3.87 17.32 -19.55
C THR A 278 5.28 17.43 -19.00
N ASP A 279 6.30 17.10 -19.79
CA ASP A 279 7.71 17.24 -19.38
C ASP A 279 8.09 18.70 -19.19
N ALA A 280 7.63 19.58 -20.08
CA ALA A 280 7.84 21.02 -19.96
C ALA A 280 7.16 21.59 -18.71
N LYS A 281 5.93 21.20 -18.42
CA LYS A 281 5.18 21.61 -17.22
C LYS A 281 5.83 21.10 -15.95
N GLN A 282 6.28 19.86 -15.91
CA GLN A 282 7.01 19.30 -14.79
C GLN A 282 8.33 20.07 -14.55
N GLY A 283 9.04 20.37 -15.61
CA GLY A 283 10.26 21.18 -15.56
C GLY A 283 10.03 22.57 -14.98
N ILE A 284 8.91 23.20 -15.33
CA ILE A 284 8.51 24.50 -14.77
C ILE A 284 8.27 24.41 -13.27
N CYS A 285 7.64 23.35 -12.80
CA CYS A 285 7.44 23.13 -11.36
C CYS A 285 8.77 22.94 -10.62
N ILE A 286 9.72 22.23 -11.22
CA ILE A 286 11.08 22.09 -10.67
C ILE A 286 11.77 23.46 -10.63
N ALA A 287 11.63 24.27 -11.68
CA ALA A 287 12.17 25.63 -11.71
C ALA A 287 11.57 26.51 -10.61
N LEU A 288 10.27 26.43 -10.38
CA LEU A 288 9.59 27.16 -9.31
C LEU A 288 10.13 26.78 -7.94
N ARG A 289 10.30 25.49 -7.68
CA ARG A 289 10.87 25.00 -6.41
C ARG A 289 12.29 25.58 -6.19
N GLU A 290 13.13 25.50 -7.18
CA GLU A 290 14.51 26.01 -7.10
C GLU A 290 14.54 27.52 -6.93
N LEU A 291 13.70 28.24 -7.66
CA LEU A 291 13.55 29.68 -7.55
C LEU A 291 13.14 30.10 -6.13
N ILE A 292 12.13 29.49 -5.59
CA ILE A 292 11.62 29.81 -4.26
C ILE A 292 12.63 29.45 -3.18
N SER A 293 13.32 28.31 -3.31
CA SER A 293 14.30 27.84 -2.34
C SER A 293 15.61 28.63 -2.38
N SER A 294 15.96 29.19 -3.52
CA SER A 294 17.27 29.82 -3.77
C SER A 294 17.29 31.36 -3.66
N ALA A 295 16.14 31.99 -3.90
CA ALA A 295 16.03 33.43 -3.78
C ALA A 295 15.92 33.85 -2.30
N SER A 296 16.39 35.06 -1.97
CA SER A 296 16.23 35.62 -0.63
C SER A 296 14.76 35.98 -0.38
N PRO A 297 14.29 35.94 0.89
CA PRO A 297 12.92 36.35 1.21
C PRO A 297 12.55 37.75 0.73
N GLU A 298 13.51 38.68 0.72
CA GLU A 298 13.31 40.06 0.26
C GLU A 298 13.04 40.11 -1.25
N GLN A 299 13.74 39.28 -2.03
CA GLN A 299 13.54 39.18 -3.48
C GLN A 299 12.19 38.57 -3.81
N LEU A 300 11.71 37.60 -3.01
CA LEU A 300 10.45 36.90 -3.22
C LEU A 300 9.23 37.70 -2.79
N GLU A 301 9.39 38.67 -1.90
CA GLU A 301 8.29 39.48 -1.36
C GLU A 301 7.50 40.19 -2.45
N ASP A 302 8.17 40.74 -3.44
CA ASP A 302 7.55 41.42 -4.58
C ASP A 302 6.78 40.47 -5.52
N TYR A 303 7.09 39.18 -5.49
CA TYR A 303 6.54 38.16 -6.38
C TYR A 303 5.61 37.15 -5.66
N GLU A 304 5.30 37.38 -4.40
CA GLU A 304 4.52 36.46 -3.55
C GLU A 304 3.22 36.04 -4.23
N LYS A 305 2.42 36.99 -4.69
CA LYS A 305 1.13 36.71 -5.33
C LYS A 305 1.26 35.91 -6.62
N THR A 306 2.24 36.25 -7.44
CA THR A 306 2.51 35.57 -8.72
C THR A 306 2.94 34.12 -8.46
N LEU A 307 3.85 33.91 -7.52
CA LEU A 307 4.36 32.58 -7.17
C LEU A 307 3.24 31.68 -6.66
N ILE A 308 2.42 32.17 -5.75
CA ILE A 308 1.28 31.42 -5.21
C ILE A 308 0.31 31.06 -6.34
N GLN A 309 -0.01 32.00 -7.23
CA GLN A 309 -0.91 31.77 -8.36
C GLN A 309 -0.38 30.71 -9.33
N VAL A 310 0.90 30.75 -9.65
CA VAL A 310 1.54 29.78 -10.56
C VAL A 310 1.52 28.37 -9.95
N VAL A 311 1.86 28.26 -8.67
CA VAL A 311 1.83 26.97 -7.96
C VAL A 311 0.41 26.41 -7.87
N ARG A 312 -0.59 27.25 -7.59
CA ARG A 312 -1.99 26.82 -7.59
C ARG A 312 -2.42 26.25 -8.94
N THR A 313 -2.06 26.93 -10.02
CA THR A 313 -2.38 26.47 -11.38
C THR A 313 -1.72 25.12 -11.68
N ALA A 314 -0.49 24.93 -11.29
CA ALA A 314 0.24 23.69 -11.49
C ALA A 314 -0.32 22.51 -10.66
N LEU A 315 -0.81 22.78 -9.44
CA LEU A 315 -1.38 21.74 -8.57
C LEU A 315 -2.63 21.09 -9.13
N VAL A 316 -3.41 21.82 -9.93
CA VAL A 316 -4.64 21.30 -10.55
C VAL A 316 -4.44 20.74 -11.95
N ASP A 317 -3.20 20.52 -12.35
CA ASP A 317 -2.89 19.91 -13.64
C ASP A 317 -3.43 18.48 -13.73
N SER A 318 -3.78 18.04 -14.91
CA SER A 318 -4.31 16.70 -15.16
C SER A 318 -3.26 15.61 -15.04
N ASP A 319 -1.98 15.95 -15.20
CA ASP A 319 -0.87 15.01 -15.12
C ASP A 319 -0.37 14.83 -13.68
N GLU A 320 -0.20 13.59 -13.26
CA GLU A 320 0.23 13.24 -11.90
C GLU A 320 1.65 13.72 -11.60
N ASP A 321 2.58 13.57 -12.55
CA ASP A 321 3.98 13.98 -12.36
C ASP A 321 4.11 15.50 -12.22
N VAL A 322 3.28 16.25 -12.94
CA VAL A 322 3.20 17.70 -12.82
C VAL A 322 2.66 18.10 -11.45
N ARG A 323 1.62 17.42 -10.96
CA ARG A 323 1.07 17.68 -9.62
C ARG A 323 2.07 17.37 -8.52
N ASP A 324 2.82 16.27 -8.62
CA ASP A 324 3.84 15.89 -7.65
C ASP A 324 4.96 16.94 -7.58
N ALA A 325 5.43 17.42 -8.72
CA ALA A 325 6.42 18.49 -8.78
C ALA A 325 5.87 19.82 -8.24
N ALA A 326 4.61 20.12 -8.51
CA ALA A 326 3.90 21.29 -7.97
C ALA A 326 3.74 21.20 -6.44
N ALA A 327 3.51 20.02 -5.90
CA ALA A 327 3.46 19.80 -4.45
C ALA A 327 4.79 20.09 -3.77
N GLU A 328 5.91 19.73 -4.39
CA GLU A 328 7.25 20.09 -3.90
C GLU A 328 7.48 21.61 -3.95
N ALA A 329 7.00 22.27 -5.00
CA ALA A 329 7.05 23.74 -5.09
C ALA A 329 6.17 24.39 -3.99
N PHE A 330 5.04 23.81 -3.68
CA PHE A 330 4.20 24.23 -2.56
C PHE A 330 4.92 24.11 -1.21
N ASP A 331 5.68 23.04 -1.00
CA ASP A 331 6.50 22.87 0.21
C ASP A 331 7.52 24.01 0.35
N ALA A 332 8.16 24.39 -0.74
CA ALA A 332 9.09 25.51 -0.77
C ALA A 332 8.38 26.85 -0.44
N LEU A 333 7.19 27.07 -1.00
CA LEU A 333 6.36 28.25 -0.67
C LEU A 333 6.02 28.31 0.81
N GLN A 334 5.63 27.17 1.38
CA GLN A 334 5.25 27.10 2.77
C GLN A 334 6.42 27.37 3.72
N GLN A 335 7.63 26.92 3.37
CA GLN A 335 8.83 27.22 4.16
C GLN A 335 9.16 28.71 4.20
N ILE A 336 8.90 29.42 3.12
CA ILE A 336 9.20 30.87 3.02
C ILE A 336 8.06 31.73 3.55
N PHE A 337 6.83 31.47 3.10
CA PHE A 337 5.66 32.30 3.42
C PHE A 337 4.80 31.75 4.55
N GLY A 338 5.10 30.54 5.04
CA GLY A 338 4.41 29.90 6.14
C GLY A 338 2.92 29.73 5.89
N LYS A 339 2.13 30.12 6.86
CA LYS A 339 0.67 29.97 6.83
C LYS A 339 0.00 30.69 5.65
N LYS A 340 0.56 31.78 5.15
CA LYS A 340 0.02 32.51 4.00
C LYS A 340 -0.12 31.63 2.76
N ALA A 341 0.84 30.73 2.50
CA ALA A 341 0.79 29.80 1.38
C ALA A 341 -0.44 28.89 1.50
N VAL A 342 -0.66 28.31 2.66
CA VAL A 342 -1.82 27.46 2.94
C VAL A 342 -3.12 28.25 2.82
N ASP A 343 -3.18 29.46 3.38
CA ASP A 343 -4.39 30.31 3.41
C ASP A 343 -4.81 30.79 2.01
N HIS A 344 -3.89 30.83 1.05
CA HIS A 344 -4.20 31.23 -0.33
C HIS A 344 -4.41 30.06 -1.28
N VAL A 345 -3.70 28.94 -1.07
CA VAL A 345 -3.83 27.77 -1.94
C VAL A 345 -5.06 26.94 -1.56
N LEU A 346 -5.27 26.70 -0.28
CA LEU A 346 -6.35 25.82 0.19
C LEU A 346 -7.76 26.34 -0.13
N PRO A 347 -8.12 27.62 0.15
CA PRO A 347 -9.42 28.13 -0.24
C PRO A 347 -9.67 28.10 -1.76
N TYR A 348 -8.64 28.31 -2.56
CA TYR A 348 -8.72 28.18 -4.01
C TYR A 348 -9.11 26.75 -4.42
N LEU A 349 -8.45 25.73 -3.87
CA LEU A 349 -8.79 24.33 -4.13
C LEU A 349 -10.19 23.98 -3.63
N LEU A 350 -10.58 24.48 -2.48
CA LEU A 350 -11.93 24.28 -1.91
C LEU A 350 -13.01 24.90 -2.77
N ASN A 351 -12.77 26.08 -3.33
CA ASN A 351 -13.71 26.71 -4.28
C ASN A 351 -13.85 25.90 -5.57
N LEU A 352 -12.76 25.36 -6.07
CA LEU A 352 -12.79 24.48 -7.25
C LEU A 352 -13.51 23.16 -6.97
N LEU A 353 -13.47 22.64 -5.75
CA LEU A 353 -14.23 21.46 -5.34
C LEU A 353 -15.75 21.65 -5.47
N ARG A 354 -16.23 22.89 -5.38
CA ARG A 354 -17.64 23.23 -5.52
C ARG A 354 -18.08 23.40 -6.98
N SER A 355 -17.14 23.51 -7.90
CA SER A 355 -17.40 23.61 -9.35
C SER A 355 -17.59 22.22 -9.94
N GLU A 356 -18.64 22.04 -10.74
CA GLU A 356 -18.92 20.76 -11.39
C GLU A 356 -17.81 20.32 -12.36
N ASP A 357 -17.20 21.26 -13.08
CA ASP A 357 -16.21 20.98 -14.11
C ASP A 357 -14.80 20.77 -13.57
N GLU A 358 -14.45 21.43 -12.47
CA GLU A 358 -13.08 21.47 -11.94
C GLU A 358 -12.88 20.66 -10.65
N ALA A 359 -13.96 20.13 -10.09
CA ALA A 359 -13.96 19.41 -8.83
C ALA A 359 -12.98 18.21 -8.83
N GLN A 360 -12.92 17.46 -9.91
CA GLN A 360 -12.02 16.31 -10.01
C GLN A 360 -10.56 16.72 -10.01
N ASN A 361 -10.21 17.80 -10.68
CA ASN A 361 -8.84 18.32 -10.69
C ASN A 361 -8.42 18.84 -9.31
N ALA A 362 -9.32 19.52 -8.62
CA ALA A 362 -9.09 19.99 -7.25
C ALA A 362 -8.93 18.83 -6.27
N LEU A 363 -9.73 17.78 -6.39
CA LEU A 363 -9.59 16.57 -5.59
C LEU A 363 -8.25 15.88 -5.82
N SER A 364 -7.85 15.75 -7.09
CA SER A 364 -6.55 15.18 -7.45
C SER A 364 -5.38 15.99 -6.86
N ALA A 365 -5.49 17.31 -6.87
CA ALA A 365 -4.52 18.22 -6.25
C ALA A 365 -4.42 17.99 -4.73
N LEU A 366 -5.56 17.90 -4.05
CA LEU A 366 -5.61 17.64 -2.61
C LEU A 366 -5.04 16.26 -2.27
N LEU A 367 -5.36 15.24 -3.05
CA LEU A 367 -4.80 13.89 -2.86
C LEU A 367 -3.28 13.90 -3.02
N THR A 368 -2.77 14.60 -4.00
CA THR A 368 -1.32 14.76 -4.21
C THR A 368 -0.65 15.46 -3.03
N LEU A 369 -1.23 16.54 -2.54
CA LEU A 369 -0.71 17.26 -1.37
C LEU A 369 -0.71 16.38 -0.11
N LEU A 370 -1.71 15.55 0.06
CA LEU A 370 -1.89 14.72 1.26
C LEU A 370 -1.11 13.40 1.24
N THR A 371 -0.41 13.06 0.17
CA THR A 371 0.50 11.90 0.14
C THR A 371 1.67 12.04 1.10
N ASP A 372 2.12 13.26 1.36
CA ASP A 372 3.17 13.55 2.33
C ASP A 372 2.56 13.81 3.72
N GLN A 373 3.06 13.11 4.73
CA GLN A 373 2.53 13.20 6.10
C GLN A 373 2.70 14.58 6.72
N ALA A 374 3.81 15.24 6.47
CA ALA A 374 4.06 16.60 7.01
C ALA A 374 3.07 17.61 6.41
N ARG A 375 2.83 17.54 5.12
CA ARG A 375 1.81 18.36 4.45
C ARG A 375 0.40 18.06 4.96
N SER A 376 0.07 16.79 5.16
CA SER A 376 -1.22 16.36 5.71
C SER A 376 -1.49 16.98 7.08
N ASN A 377 -0.51 17.03 7.95
CA ASN A 377 -0.63 17.59 9.30
C ASN A 377 -0.94 19.11 9.28
N ILE A 378 -0.54 19.79 8.22
CA ILE A 378 -0.79 21.22 8.04
C ILE A 378 -2.15 21.47 7.35
N ILE A 379 -2.47 20.67 6.34
CA ILE A 379 -3.62 20.88 5.46
C ILE A 379 -4.93 20.35 6.07
N LEU A 380 -4.93 19.16 6.66
CA LEU A 380 -6.14 18.53 7.17
C LEU A 380 -6.88 19.34 8.25
N PRO A 381 -6.19 20.02 9.18
CA PRO A 381 -6.88 20.88 10.16
C PRO A 381 -7.75 21.98 9.54
N ASN A 382 -7.38 22.45 8.35
CA ASN A 382 -8.12 23.49 7.64
C ASN A 382 -9.13 22.92 6.63
N LEU A 383 -8.84 21.75 6.08
CA LEU A 383 -9.65 21.12 5.04
C LEU A 383 -10.89 20.40 5.60
N LEU A 384 -10.71 19.59 6.64
CA LEU A 384 -11.77 18.74 7.17
C LEU A 384 -12.99 19.49 7.67
N PRO A 385 -12.87 20.62 8.40
CA PRO A 385 -14.04 21.36 8.84
C PRO A 385 -14.93 21.81 7.69
N THR A 386 -14.34 22.15 6.55
CA THR A 386 -15.11 22.56 5.35
C THR A 386 -15.83 21.37 4.70
N LEU A 387 -15.14 20.23 4.58
CA LEU A 387 -15.73 19.03 4.01
C LEU A 387 -16.80 18.41 4.91
N LEU A 388 -16.67 18.58 6.23
CA LEU A 388 -17.63 18.07 7.22
C LEU A 388 -18.78 19.01 7.51
N THR A 389 -18.94 20.10 6.77
CA THR A 389 -20.05 21.04 6.95
C THR A 389 -21.38 20.34 6.66
N SER A 390 -22.34 20.44 7.58
CA SER A 390 -23.68 19.88 7.41
C SER A 390 -24.63 20.91 6.80
N PRO A 391 -25.52 20.55 5.89
CA PRO A 391 -25.71 19.22 5.30
C PRO A 391 -24.59 18.86 4.33
N MET A 392 -24.08 17.62 4.44
CA MET A 392 -22.96 17.16 3.63
C MET A 392 -23.44 16.81 2.22
N SER A 393 -22.73 17.30 1.19
CA SER A 393 -22.99 16.94 -0.19
C SER A 393 -22.40 15.57 -0.56
N ALA A 394 -22.92 14.96 -1.60
CA ALA A 394 -22.37 13.71 -2.14
C ALA A 394 -20.91 13.86 -2.54
N PHE A 395 -20.56 15.00 -3.12
CA PHE A 395 -19.18 15.29 -3.51
C PHE A 395 -18.24 15.34 -2.29
N ASN A 396 -18.63 16.05 -1.23
CA ASN A 396 -17.84 16.15 0.00
C ASN A 396 -17.65 14.76 0.65
N ALA A 397 -18.68 13.94 0.66
CA ALA A 397 -18.60 12.58 1.19
C ALA A 397 -17.59 11.71 0.40
N ARG A 398 -17.66 11.76 -0.93
CA ARG A 398 -16.71 11.05 -1.80
C ARG A 398 -15.30 11.60 -1.67
N ALA A 399 -15.15 12.91 -1.52
CA ALA A 399 -13.85 13.54 -1.27
C ALA A 399 -13.23 13.05 0.02
N ILE A 400 -13.98 13.01 1.12
CA ILE A 400 -13.50 12.48 2.41
C ILE A 400 -13.05 11.03 2.28
N ALA A 401 -13.81 10.19 1.58
CA ALA A 401 -13.46 8.79 1.36
C ALA A 401 -12.14 8.64 0.59
N SER A 402 -11.96 9.42 -0.48
CA SER A 402 -10.73 9.42 -1.26
C SER A 402 -9.52 9.93 -0.46
N LEU A 403 -9.71 10.96 0.35
CA LEU A 403 -8.67 11.49 1.22
C LEU A 403 -8.27 10.50 2.31
N ALA A 404 -9.22 9.75 2.85
CA ALA A 404 -8.96 8.73 3.85
C ALA A 404 -8.08 7.60 3.31
N GLU A 405 -8.26 7.19 2.06
CA GLU A 405 -7.43 6.18 1.41
C GLU A 405 -5.95 6.60 1.31
N VAL A 406 -5.70 7.88 1.14
CA VAL A 406 -4.35 8.43 0.94
C VAL A 406 -3.71 8.86 2.27
N ALA A 407 -4.48 9.48 3.15
CA ALA A 407 -3.99 10.13 4.37
C ALA A 407 -4.55 9.49 5.65
N SER A 408 -4.77 8.18 5.66
CA SER A 408 -5.41 7.48 6.78
C SER A 408 -4.74 7.72 8.13
N SER A 409 -3.43 7.68 8.20
CA SER A 409 -2.67 7.89 9.45
C SER A 409 -2.83 9.31 9.99
N ALA A 410 -2.85 10.31 9.12
CA ALA A 410 -3.03 11.69 9.51
C ALA A 410 -4.48 11.99 9.95
N MET A 411 -5.44 11.20 9.51
CA MET A 411 -6.87 11.35 9.85
C MET A 411 -7.26 10.66 11.15
N THR A 412 -6.41 9.84 11.74
CA THR A 412 -6.71 9.02 12.93
C THR A 412 -7.27 9.85 14.11
N ARG A 413 -6.67 10.99 14.39
CA ARG A 413 -7.12 11.87 15.50
C ARG A 413 -8.50 12.48 15.25
N ARG A 414 -8.91 12.58 14.00
CA ARG A 414 -10.17 13.21 13.58
C ARG A 414 -11.22 12.18 13.19
N LEU A 415 -10.86 10.92 13.22
CA LEU A 415 -11.71 9.82 12.83
C LEU A 415 -13.06 9.80 13.56
N PRO A 416 -13.13 10.01 14.89
CA PRO A 416 -14.42 10.10 15.57
C PRO A 416 -15.33 11.20 15.01
N ASN A 417 -14.77 12.38 14.77
CA ASN A 417 -15.54 13.49 14.21
C ASN A 417 -16.01 13.18 12.78
N ILE A 418 -15.15 12.60 11.96
CA ILE A 418 -15.47 12.23 10.58
C ILE A 418 -16.60 11.21 10.54
N LEU A 419 -16.44 10.10 11.25
CA LEU A 419 -17.42 9.01 11.26
C LEU A 419 -18.76 9.47 11.86
N ASN A 420 -18.74 10.20 12.96
CA ASN A 420 -19.97 10.69 13.59
C ASN A 420 -20.68 11.72 12.73
N THR A 421 -19.94 12.60 12.04
CA THR A 421 -20.55 13.59 11.14
C THR A 421 -21.19 12.92 9.93
N ILE A 422 -20.53 11.95 9.32
CA ILE A 422 -21.12 11.19 8.22
C ILE A 422 -22.38 10.44 8.69
N MET A 423 -22.31 9.81 9.86
CA MET A 423 -23.45 9.12 10.44
C MET A 423 -24.63 10.06 10.70
N ASP A 424 -24.38 11.23 11.27
CA ASP A 424 -25.41 12.25 11.51
C ASP A 424 -26.11 12.65 10.20
N ASN A 425 -25.35 12.81 9.13
CA ASN A 425 -25.87 13.13 7.82
C ASN A 425 -26.64 11.97 7.19
N VAL A 426 -26.21 10.73 7.39
CA VAL A 426 -26.94 9.52 6.95
C VAL A 426 -28.32 9.48 7.61
N ILE A 427 -28.38 9.73 8.91
CA ILE A 427 -29.62 9.64 9.68
C ILE A 427 -30.63 10.75 9.29
N THR A 428 -30.15 11.95 9.02
CA THR A 428 -30.98 13.10 8.68
C THR A 428 -31.30 13.20 7.18
N CYS A 429 -30.64 12.43 6.33
CA CYS A 429 -30.80 12.50 4.89
C CYS A 429 -32.13 11.89 4.43
N LYS A 430 -32.84 12.62 3.56
CA LYS A 430 -34.12 12.18 2.97
C LYS A 430 -33.97 11.69 1.53
N ASP A 431 -32.84 11.99 0.89
CA ASP A 431 -32.53 11.57 -0.46
C ASP A 431 -31.80 10.23 -0.44
N ASP A 432 -32.37 9.20 -1.04
CA ASP A 432 -31.82 7.85 -1.05
C ASP A 432 -30.49 7.76 -1.80
N GLU A 433 -30.31 8.54 -2.85
CA GLU A 433 -29.07 8.58 -3.63
C GLU A 433 -27.91 9.17 -2.83
N LEU A 434 -28.16 10.31 -2.19
CA LEU A 434 -27.20 10.95 -1.29
C LEU A 434 -26.87 10.05 -0.09
N LYS A 435 -27.86 9.40 0.47
CA LYS A 435 -27.71 8.47 1.58
C LYS A 435 -26.80 7.30 1.19
N ALA A 436 -26.94 6.74 -0.01
CA ALA A 436 -26.07 5.68 -0.52
C ALA A 436 -24.63 6.17 -0.67
N ASP A 437 -24.40 7.39 -1.14
CA ASP A 437 -23.06 7.98 -1.23
C ASP A 437 -22.44 8.22 0.14
N LEU A 438 -23.21 8.68 1.12
CA LEU A 438 -22.76 8.88 2.50
C LEU A 438 -22.39 7.55 3.15
N GLU A 439 -23.20 6.52 2.97
CA GLU A 439 -22.92 5.18 3.51
C GLU A 439 -21.68 4.55 2.85
N SER A 440 -21.54 4.70 1.54
CA SER A 440 -20.34 4.24 0.83
C SER A 440 -19.09 4.95 1.33
N SER A 441 -19.18 6.25 1.59
CA SER A 441 -18.05 7.02 2.13
C SER A 441 -17.70 6.61 3.55
N PHE A 442 -18.69 6.33 4.39
CA PHE A 442 -18.48 5.80 5.73
C PHE A 442 -17.71 4.48 5.69
N ASP A 443 -18.12 3.56 4.82
CA ASP A 443 -17.46 2.27 4.65
C ASP A 443 -16.01 2.43 4.17
N LYS A 444 -15.76 3.31 3.21
CA LYS A 444 -14.41 3.55 2.69
C LYS A 444 -13.49 4.17 3.74
N VAL A 445 -14.00 5.11 4.53
CA VAL A 445 -13.23 5.68 5.64
C VAL A 445 -12.90 4.60 6.67
N LEU A 446 -13.87 3.77 7.01
CA LEU A 446 -13.67 2.69 7.97
C LEU A 446 -12.67 1.63 7.45
N LEU A 447 -12.74 1.27 6.17
CA LEU A 447 -11.84 0.30 5.54
C LEU A 447 -10.41 0.84 5.32
N SER A 448 -10.23 2.16 5.28
CA SER A 448 -8.91 2.79 5.12
C SER A 448 -8.07 2.82 6.39
N VAL A 449 -8.64 2.46 7.51
CA VAL A 449 -8.00 2.53 8.83
C VAL A 449 -6.84 1.55 8.93
N ASP A 450 -5.70 2.06 9.40
CA ASP A 450 -4.51 1.25 9.66
C ASP A 450 -4.70 0.42 10.94
N GLU A 451 -4.26 -0.83 10.87
CA GLU A 451 -4.27 -1.81 11.96
C GLU A 451 -3.57 -1.29 13.23
N TYR A 452 -2.50 -0.53 13.09
CA TYR A 452 -1.69 -0.05 14.21
C TYR A 452 -2.13 1.31 14.77
N ASP A 453 -2.57 2.22 13.91
CA ASP A 453 -2.82 3.60 14.31
C ASP A 453 -4.31 3.97 14.46
N GLY A 454 -5.16 3.50 13.57
CA GLY A 454 -6.55 3.96 13.50
C GLY A 454 -7.58 2.95 13.96
N LEU A 455 -7.25 1.66 13.98
CA LEU A 455 -8.20 0.59 14.23
C LEU A 455 -8.84 0.68 15.62
N ASN A 456 -8.05 0.99 16.64
CA ASN A 456 -8.56 1.16 18.01
C ASN A 456 -9.59 2.28 18.09
N THR A 457 -9.31 3.41 17.47
CA THR A 457 -10.23 4.56 17.43
C THR A 457 -11.51 4.22 16.66
N ALA A 458 -11.38 3.57 15.51
CA ALA A 458 -12.52 3.13 14.69
C ALA A 458 -13.42 2.16 15.47
N MET A 459 -12.84 1.16 16.12
CA MET A 459 -13.59 0.20 16.92
C MET A 459 -14.30 0.89 18.10
N SER A 460 -13.67 1.84 18.78
CA SER A 460 -14.29 2.62 19.86
C SER A 460 -15.53 3.37 19.33
N VAL A 461 -15.41 4.01 18.19
CA VAL A 461 -16.55 4.73 17.56
C VAL A 461 -17.67 3.77 17.19
N MET A 462 -17.33 2.66 16.54
CA MET A 462 -18.34 1.69 16.09
C MET A 462 -19.04 1.01 17.25
N LEU A 463 -18.32 0.64 18.31
CA LEU A 463 -18.91 0.06 19.52
C LEU A 463 -19.81 1.07 20.24
N ALA A 464 -19.42 2.33 20.29
CA ALA A 464 -20.25 3.39 20.85
C ALA A 464 -21.54 3.60 20.05
N LEU A 465 -21.45 3.61 18.72
CA LEU A 465 -22.62 3.74 17.84
C LEU A 465 -23.58 2.54 17.97
N SER A 466 -23.05 1.32 18.12
CA SER A 466 -23.89 0.13 18.30
C SER A 466 -24.65 0.13 19.63
N LYS A 467 -24.27 0.97 20.58
CA LYS A 467 -24.93 1.18 21.89
C LYS A 467 -25.67 2.51 21.98
N HIS A 468 -25.72 3.28 20.91
CA HIS A 468 -26.32 4.62 20.90
C HIS A 468 -27.82 4.54 21.22
N ASN A 469 -28.38 5.60 21.82
CA ASN A 469 -29.80 5.68 22.16
C ASN A 469 -30.71 5.67 20.93
N ASP A 470 -30.25 6.17 19.78
CA ASP A 470 -31.01 6.20 18.54
C ASP A 470 -30.91 4.83 17.83
N GLU A 471 -32.04 4.16 17.64
CA GLU A 471 -32.12 2.85 16.97
C GLU A 471 -31.62 2.89 15.52
N ARG A 472 -31.78 4.01 14.83
CA ARG A 472 -31.30 4.16 13.46
C ARG A 472 -29.77 4.13 13.41
N ARG A 473 -29.10 4.76 14.37
CA ARG A 473 -27.63 4.73 14.48
C ARG A 473 -27.13 3.33 14.82
N ARG A 474 -27.79 2.64 15.72
CA ARG A 474 -27.44 1.25 16.07
C ARG A 474 -27.53 0.33 14.85
N ALA A 475 -28.62 0.40 14.10
CA ALA A 475 -28.82 -0.40 12.90
C ALA A 475 -27.75 -0.12 11.83
N ARG A 476 -27.49 1.14 11.59
CA ARG A 476 -26.49 1.53 10.59
C ARG A 476 -25.08 1.14 11.00
N ALA A 477 -24.72 1.31 12.26
CA ALA A 477 -23.43 0.89 12.79
C ALA A 477 -23.20 -0.61 12.58
N ASP A 478 -24.18 -1.43 12.88
CA ASP A 478 -24.06 -2.87 12.71
C ASP A 478 -24.00 -3.28 11.21
N MET A 479 -24.71 -2.57 10.33
CA MET A 479 -24.61 -2.78 8.88
C MET A 479 -23.19 -2.47 8.35
N HIS A 480 -22.62 -1.37 8.82
CA HIS A 480 -21.25 -0.99 8.44
C HIS A 480 -20.21 -1.94 9.02
N LEU A 481 -20.43 -2.46 10.23
CA LEU A 481 -19.58 -3.50 10.80
C LEU A 481 -19.61 -4.77 9.96
N ALA A 482 -20.77 -5.20 9.49
CA ALA A 482 -20.90 -6.37 8.62
C ALA A 482 -20.04 -6.22 7.35
N LYS A 483 -20.11 -5.07 6.73
CA LYS A 483 -19.32 -4.78 5.53
C LYS A 483 -17.82 -4.69 5.84
N PHE A 484 -17.45 -4.08 6.94
CA PHE A 484 -16.07 -4.02 7.43
C PHE A 484 -15.51 -5.43 7.64
N PHE A 485 -16.25 -6.32 8.30
CA PHE A 485 -15.83 -7.70 8.53
C PHE A 485 -15.63 -8.47 7.22
N ALA A 486 -16.45 -8.19 6.21
CA ALA A 486 -16.38 -8.87 4.92
C ALA A 486 -15.18 -8.42 4.08
N GLU A 487 -14.79 -7.16 4.15
CA GLU A 487 -13.89 -6.53 3.20
C GLU A 487 -12.54 -6.07 3.77
N THR A 488 -12.39 -5.90 5.09
CA THR A 488 -11.14 -5.40 5.68
C THR A 488 -9.99 -6.38 5.49
N GLU A 489 -8.81 -5.84 5.21
CA GLU A 489 -7.55 -6.58 5.20
C GLU A 489 -6.80 -6.47 6.54
N ALA A 490 -7.22 -5.54 7.41
CA ALA A 490 -6.62 -5.35 8.73
C ALA A 490 -6.93 -6.51 9.68
N ASP A 491 -5.98 -6.87 10.52
CA ASP A 491 -6.17 -7.84 11.59
C ASP A 491 -6.84 -7.14 12.79
N PHE A 492 -8.12 -7.44 12.99
CA PHE A 492 -8.90 -6.93 14.12
C PHE A 492 -9.29 -8.04 15.12
N SER A 493 -8.59 -9.15 15.11
CA SER A 493 -8.87 -10.33 15.95
C SER A 493 -8.91 -10.00 17.45
N ARG A 494 -8.14 -9.04 17.87
CA ARG A 494 -8.08 -8.55 19.26
C ARG A 494 -9.43 -7.97 19.74
N TYR A 495 -10.29 -7.53 18.83
CA TYR A 495 -11.60 -6.95 19.12
C TYR A 495 -12.76 -7.96 19.02
N TYR A 496 -12.50 -9.21 18.64
CA TYR A 496 -13.55 -10.21 18.48
C TYR A 496 -14.43 -10.39 19.72
N PRO A 497 -13.86 -10.49 20.94
CA PRO A 497 -14.72 -10.62 22.13
C PRO A 497 -15.67 -9.43 22.34
N ASP A 498 -15.17 -8.22 22.19
CA ASP A 498 -15.95 -6.99 22.37
C ASP A 498 -17.02 -6.83 21.27
N LEU A 499 -16.69 -7.19 20.03
CA LEU A 499 -17.60 -7.15 18.90
C LEU A 499 -18.73 -8.17 19.06
N ILE A 500 -18.38 -9.39 19.41
CA ILE A 500 -19.37 -10.45 19.65
C ILE A 500 -20.31 -10.05 20.78
N ARG A 501 -19.77 -9.51 21.86
CA ARG A 501 -20.56 -9.01 22.98
C ARG A 501 -21.55 -7.92 22.56
N ALA A 502 -21.09 -6.92 21.85
CA ALA A 502 -21.94 -5.83 21.38
C ALA A 502 -23.04 -6.31 20.45
N LEU A 503 -22.71 -7.19 19.51
CA LEU A 503 -23.65 -7.72 18.53
C LEU A 503 -24.69 -8.65 19.17
N LEU A 504 -24.29 -9.49 20.12
CA LEU A 504 -25.23 -10.34 20.87
C LEU A 504 -26.18 -9.53 21.73
N VAL A 505 -25.73 -8.47 22.35
CA VAL A 505 -26.61 -7.55 23.09
C VAL A 505 -27.66 -6.96 22.16
N SER A 506 -27.30 -6.64 20.92
CA SER A 506 -28.22 -6.12 19.91
C SER A 506 -29.22 -7.19 19.39
N PHE A 507 -28.99 -8.47 19.65
CA PHE A 507 -29.97 -9.53 19.35
C PHE A 507 -31.25 -9.41 20.17
N ASP A 508 -31.19 -8.73 21.31
CA ASP A 508 -32.33 -8.44 22.18
C ASP A 508 -32.88 -7.01 21.99
N ASP A 509 -32.52 -6.34 20.96
CA ASP A 509 -32.95 -4.98 20.67
C ASP A 509 -34.46 -4.91 20.39
N SER A 510 -35.09 -3.83 20.83
CA SER A 510 -36.51 -3.57 20.58
C SER A 510 -36.81 -3.27 19.11
N ASP A 511 -35.82 -2.78 18.37
CA ASP A 511 -35.96 -2.44 16.95
C ASP A 511 -35.56 -3.64 16.07
N LYS A 512 -36.43 -4.02 15.16
CA LYS A 512 -36.25 -5.17 14.26
C LYS A 512 -35.06 -4.98 13.28
N ASP A 513 -34.84 -3.77 12.83
CA ASP A 513 -33.74 -3.47 11.89
C ASP A 513 -32.39 -3.59 12.57
N VAL A 514 -32.30 -3.20 13.84
CA VAL A 514 -31.08 -3.40 14.65
C VAL A 514 -30.79 -4.89 14.83
N VAL A 515 -31.80 -5.68 15.14
CA VAL A 515 -31.66 -7.14 15.30
C VAL A 515 -31.15 -7.80 14.01
N LYS A 516 -31.73 -7.45 12.87
CA LYS A 516 -31.30 -7.97 11.56
C LYS A 516 -29.89 -7.56 11.21
N ALA A 517 -29.53 -6.30 11.44
CA ALA A 517 -28.20 -5.77 11.18
C ALA A 517 -27.16 -6.46 12.07
N ALA A 518 -27.45 -6.61 13.35
CA ALA A 518 -26.58 -7.31 14.29
C ALA A 518 -26.38 -8.78 13.91
N TRP A 519 -27.44 -9.47 13.52
CA TRP A 519 -27.34 -10.84 13.04
C TRP A 519 -26.47 -10.95 11.80
N THR A 520 -26.67 -10.08 10.82
CA THR A 520 -25.86 -10.05 9.59
C THR A 520 -24.39 -9.82 9.91
N ALA A 521 -24.09 -8.88 10.79
CA ALA A 521 -22.73 -8.59 11.21
C ALA A 521 -22.07 -9.78 11.91
N LEU A 522 -22.76 -10.38 12.89
CA LEU A 522 -22.22 -11.52 13.64
C LEU A 522 -22.07 -12.75 12.75
N SER A 523 -23.04 -13.02 11.88
CA SER A 523 -22.96 -14.11 10.92
C SER A 523 -21.79 -13.93 9.95
N THR A 524 -21.55 -12.72 9.47
CA THR A 524 -20.41 -12.42 8.61
C THR A 524 -19.09 -12.62 9.34
N LEU A 525 -18.99 -12.17 10.58
CA LEU A 525 -17.81 -12.36 11.42
C LEU A 525 -17.51 -13.86 11.59
N THR A 526 -18.51 -14.62 11.96
CA THR A 526 -18.39 -16.06 12.24
C THR A 526 -18.02 -16.85 10.98
N THR A 527 -18.64 -16.56 9.85
CA THR A 527 -18.42 -17.32 8.61
C THR A 527 -17.17 -16.93 7.84
N LYS A 528 -16.82 -15.63 7.85
CA LYS A 528 -15.73 -15.10 7.00
C LYS A 528 -14.42 -14.84 7.74
N ARG A 529 -14.46 -14.58 9.04
CA ARG A 529 -13.29 -14.14 9.78
C ARG A 529 -12.80 -15.10 10.85
N LEU A 530 -13.69 -15.71 11.59
CA LEU A 530 -13.28 -16.59 12.68
C LEU A 530 -12.65 -17.87 12.16
N ARG A 531 -11.40 -18.11 12.55
CA ARG A 531 -10.73 -19.39 12.34
C ARG A 531 -11.13 -20.36 13.45
N LYS A 532 -10.89 -21.65 13.23
CA LYS A 532 -11.28 -22.72 14.16
C LYS A 532 -10.70 -22.51 15.57
N GLU A 533 -9.43 -22.15 15.67
CA GLU A 533 -8.75 -21.89 16.94
C GLU A 533 -9.31 -20.66 17.64
N GLU A 534 -9.70 -19.65 16.88
CA GLU A 534 -10.32 -18.43 17.41
C GLU A 534 -11.74 -18.71 17.93
N MET A 535 -12.52 -19.55 17.25
CA MET A 535 -13.83 -19.99 17.71
C MET A 535 -13.73 -20.72 19.05
N GLU A 536 -12.77 -21.62 19.19
CA GLU A 536 -12.52 -22.35 20.43
C GLU A 536 -12.21 -21.40 21.60
N SER A 537 -11.36 -20.41 21.36
CA SER A 537 -10.98 -19.42 22.38
C SER A 537 -12.11 -18.46 22.77
N LEU A 538 -13.12 -18.28 21.90
CA LEU A 538 -14.25 -17.38 22.12
C LEU A 538 -15.44 -18.02 22.83
N VAL A 539 -15.43 -19.33 23.03
CA VAL A 539 -16.54 -20.06 23.64
C VAL A 539 -16.95 -19.50 25.00
N ILE A 540 -16.00 -19.32 25.89
CA ILE A 540 -16.26 -18.91 27.29
C ILE A 540 -16.84 -17.49 27.33
N SER A 541 -16.19 -16.55 26.63
CA SER A 541 -16.64 -15.17 26.59
C SER A 541 -18.00 -14.99 25.90
N THR A 542 -18.24 -15.75 24.85
CA THR A 542 -19.51 -15.73 24.12
C THR A 542 -20.64 -16.27 24.98
N ARG A 543 -20.41 -17.37 25.71
CA ARG A 543 -21.39 -17.90 26.65
C ARG A 543 -21.69 -16.92 27.78
N GLN A 544 -20.69 -16.27 28.35
CA GLN A 544 -20.88 -15.24 29.38
C GLN A 544 -21.79 -14.13 28.90
N THR A 545 -21.58 -13.65 27.69
CA THR A 545 -22.44 -12.63 27.06
C THR A 545 -23.86 -13.15 26.87
N LEU A 546 -24.01 -14.37 26.35
CA LEU A 546 -25.30 -14.98 26.09
C LEU A 546 -26.13 -15.08 27.38
N ASN A 547 -25.52 -15.43 28.50
CA ASN A 547 -26.18 -15.49 29.80
C ASN A 547 -26.68 -14.14 30.33
N GLN A 548 -26.10 -13.05 29.87
CA GLN A 548 -26.48 -11.68 30.23
C GLN A 548 -27.53 -11.08 29.30
N VAL A 549 -27.78 -11.71 28.16
CA VAL A 549 -28.69 -11.21 27.14
C VAL A 549 -30.06 -11.93 27.23
N GLY A 550 -31.11 -11.16 27.28
CA GLY A 550 -32.46 -11.67 27.36
C GLY A 550 -32.79 -12.31 28.70
N VAL A 551 -33.93 -12.98 28.76
CA VAL A 551 -34.41 -13.71 29.94
C VAL A 551 -34.41 -15.22 29.59
N ALA A 552 -33.89 -16.02 30.51
CA ALA A 552 -33.89 -17.47 30.32
C ALA A 552 -35.35 -17.99 30.14
N GLY A 553 -35.55 -18.79 29.12
CA GLY A 553 -36.87 -19.35 28.77
C GLY A 553 -37.72 -18.45 27.86
N ALA A 554 -37.27 -17.22 27.56
CA ALA A 554 -37.92 -16.34 26.59
C ALA A 554 -37.15 -16.35 25.28
N ASP A 555 -37.83 -16.23 24.14
CA ASP A 555 -37.20 -16.20 22.83
C ASP A 555 -36.39 -14.94 22.61
N LEU A 556 -35.14 -15.11 22.23
CA LEU A 556 -34.27 -13.98 21.84
C LEU A 556 -34.60 -13.58 20.40
N PRO A 557 -34.91 -12.29 20.13
CA PRO A 557 -35.31 -11.89 18.78
C PRO A 557 -34.33 -12.28 17.68
N GLY A 558 -33.02 -12.17 17.92
CA GLY A 558 -31.98 -12.53 16.95
C GLY A 558 -31.97 -14.02 16.61
N PHE A 559 -32.35 -14.88 17.53
CA PHE A 559 -32.45 -16.32 17.30
C PHE A 559 -33.77 -16.74 16.62
N SER A 560 -34.74 -15.84 16.62
CA SER A 560 -36.04 -16.06 15.92
C SER A 560 -35.98 -15.73 14.43
N LEU A 561 -34.91 -15.12 13.96
CA LEU A 561 -34.68 -14.86 12.54
C LEU A 561 -34.45 -16.17 11.78
N PRO A 562 -34.71 -16.18 10.45
CA PRO A 562 -34.31 -17.32 9.62
C PRO A 562 -32.82 -17.62 9.80
N LYS A 563 -32.51 -18.88 10.16
CA LYS A 563 -31.14 -19.31 10.50
C LYS A 563 -30.49 -18.53 11.67
N GLY A 564 -31.32 -18.02 12.59
CA GLY A 564 -30.86 -17.10 13.64
C GLY A 564 -29.73 -17.62 14.49
N ILE A 565 -29.74 -18.87 14.93
CA ILE A 565 -28.69 -19.45 15.76
C ILE A 565 -27.40 -19.75 14.98
N SER A 566 -27.42 -19.77 13.66
CA SER A 566 -26.24 -20.02 12.84
C SER A 566 -25.14 -18.97 13.00
N ALA A 567 -25.48 -17.80 13.56
CA ALA A 567 -24.51 -16.76 13.84
C ALA A 567 -23.53 -17.12 14.98
N VAL A 568 -23.96 -17.91 15.96
CA VAL A 568 -23.15 -18.30 17.13
C VAL A 568 -22.86 -19.79 17.21
N LEU A 569 -23.70 -20.61 16.61
CA LEU A 569 -23.60 -22.07 16.71
C LEU A 569 -22.24 -22.62 16.26
N PRO A 570 -21.60 -22.15 15.17
CA PRO A 570 -20.29 -22.64 14.78
C PRO A 570 -19.21 -22.48 15.86
N ILE A 571 -19.27 -21.41 16.63
CA ILE A 571 -18.34 -21.15 17.75
C ILE A 571 -18.45 -22.26 18.78
N PHE A 572 -19.67 -22.57 19.19
CA PHE A 572 -19.95 -23.58 20.21
C PHE A 572 -19.71 -25.01 19.71
N LEU A 573 -20.06 -25.31 18.47
CA LEU A 573 -19.78 -26.62 17.88
C LEU A 573 -18.28 -26.87 17.73
N GLN A 574 -17.54 -25.89 17.30
CA GLN A 574 -16.08 -26.00 17.18
C GLN A 574 -15.43 -26.18 18.55
N GLY A 575 -15.88 -25.44 19.55
CA GLY A 575 -15.40 -25.57 20.93
C GLY A 575 -15.75 -26.94 21.55
N LEU A 576 -16.94 -27.43 21.27
CA LEU A 576 -17.40 -28.74 21.73
C LEU A 576 -16.55 -29.88 21.15
N MET A 577 -16.23 -29.81 19.87
CA MET A 577 -15.55 -30.91 19.16
C MET A 577 -14.01 -30.88 19.35
N ASN A 578 -13.41 -29.74 19.42
CA ASN A 578 -11.94 -29.58 19.36
C ASN A 578 -11.33 -28.72 20.48
N GLY A 579 -12.13 -28.17 21.37
CA GLY A 579 -11.65 -27.34 22.46
C GLY A 579 -10.98 -28.10 23.61
N THR A 580 -10.51 -27.39 24.58
CA THR A 580 -10.04 -27.94 25.87
C THR A 580 -11.21 -28.51 26.65
N VAL A 581 -10.98 -29.24 27.73
CA VAL A 581 -12.05 -29.75 28.60
C VAL A 581 -12.99 -28.65 29.09
N GLU A 582 -12.43 -27.52 29.52
CA GLU A 582 -13.23 -26.38 29.95
C GLU A 582 -14.03 -25.76 28.79
N GLN A 583 -13.41 -25.58 27.63
CA GLN A 583 -14.08 -25.06 26.44
C GLN A 583 -15.20 -25.97 25.96
N ARG A 584 -15.00 -27.28 25.97
CA ARG A 584 -16.04 -28.26 25.60
C ARG A 584 -17.21 -28.24 26.58
N THR A 585 -16.93 -28.16 27.87
CA THR A 585 -17.95 -28.05 28.90
C THR A 585 -18.76 -26.77 28.73
N GLN A 586 -18.10 -25.66 28.57
CA GLN A 586 -18.76 -24.36 28.35
C GLN A 586 -19.52 -24.31 27.02
N ALA A 587 -18.99 -24.93 25.97
CA ALA A 587 -19.66 -25.03 24.68
C ALA A 587 -20.98 -25.83 24.78
N ALA A 588 -20.96 -26.96 25.46
CA ALA A 588 -22.17 -27.75 25.68
C ALA A 588 -23.24 -26.97 26.47
N LEU A 589 -22.81 -26.27 27.53
CA LEU A 589 -23.71 -25.43 28.32
C LEU A 589 -24.21 -24.22 27.52
N ALA A 590 -23.36 -23.65 26.67
CA ALA A 590 -23.75 -22.55 25.79
C ALA A 590 -24.81 -22.97 24.78
N ILE A 591 -24.69 -24.17 24.22
CA ILE A 591 -25.73 -24.76 23.34
C ILE A 591 -27.03 -24.87 24.09
N SER A 592 -27.00 -25.30 25.34
CA SER A 592 -28.18 -25.34 26.22
C SER A 592 -28.81 -23.94 26.40
N ASP A 593 -27.98 -22.93 26.62
CA ASP A 593 -28.45 -21.55 26.77
C ASP A 593 -29.08 -21.02 25.46
N VAL A 594 -28.54 -21.41 24.29
CA VAL A 594 -29.12 -21.10 22.98
C VAL A 594 -30.48 -21.78 22.82
N ILE A 595 -30.59 -23.06 23.20
CA ILE A 595 -31.83 -23.82 23.13
C ILE A 595 -32.93 -23.14 23.98
N ASP A 596 -32.59 -22.70 25.20
CA ASP A 596 -33.52 -22.01 26.10
C ASP A 596 -34.02 -20.67 25.51
N ARG A 597 -33.27 -20.06 24.64
CA ARG A 597 -33.57 -18.73 24.04
C ARG A 597 -34.10 -18.83 22.61
N THR A 598 -34.36 -20.01 22.13
CA THR A 598 -34.79 -20.23 20.74
C THR A 598 -36.13 -20.91 20.71
N SER A 599 -37.05 -20.45 19.87
CA SER A 599 -38.34 -21.08 19.70
C SER A 599 -38.20 -22.48 19.06
N ASP A 600 -39.18 -23.34 19.30
CA ASP A 600 -39.23 -24.68 18.73
C ASP A 600 -39.07 -24.65 17.21
N LYS A 601 -39.80 -23.76 16.57
CA LYS A 601 -39.81 -23.60 15.12
C LYS A 601 -38.45 -23.15 14.57
N ALA A 602 -37.80 -22.22 15.25
CA ALA A 602 -36.49 -21.70 14.85
C ALA A 602 -35.38 -22.72 15.08
N LEU A 603 -35.53 -23.60 16.05
CA LEU A 603 -34.54 -24.61 16.40
C LEU A 603 -34.56 -25.82 15.46
N GLN A 604 -35.72 -26.14 14.89
CA GLN A 604 -35.96 -27.35 14.06
C GLN A 604 -34.91 -27.58 12.97
N PRO A 605 -34.50 -26.58 12.17
CA PRO A 605 -33.52 -26.81 11.10
C PRO A 605 -32.14 -27.25 11.59
N PHE A 606 -31.83 -27.03 12.87
CA PHE A 606 -30.53 -27.30 13.47
C PHE A 606 -30.43 -28.57 14.28
N VAL A 607 -31.50 -29.33 14.37
CA VAL A 607 -31.59 -30.54 15.23
C VAL A 607 -30.43 -31.51 14.95
N THR A 608 -30.23 -31.88 13.70
CA THR A 608 -29.18 -32.82 13.30
C THR A 608 -27.79 -32.25 13.56
N GLN A 609 -27.60 -30.97 13.26
CA GLN A 609 -26.35 -30.27 13.42
C GLN A 609 -25.94 -30.14 14.89
N ILE A 610 -26.88 -30.03 15.79
CA ILE A 610 -26.65 -29.96 17.25
C ILE A 610 -26.51 -31.36 17.86
N THR A 611 -27.42 -32.26 17.55
CA THR A 611 -27.53 -33.60 18.19
C THR A 611 -26.34 -34.48 17.85
N GLY A 612 -25.92 -34.52 16.59
CA GLY A 612 -24.80 -35.33 16.13
C GLY A 612 -23.52 -35.12 16.90
N PRO A 613 -23.00 -33.87 16.96
CA PRO A 613 -21.80 -33.53 17.73
C PRO A 613 -21.93 -33.81 19.23
N LEU A 614 -23.08 -33.54 19.86
CA LEU A 614 -23.30 -33.80 21.27
C LEU A 614 -23.18 -35.27 21.59
N ILE A 615 -23.83 -36.15 20.81
CA ILE A 615 -23.77 -37.60 20.97
C ILE A 615 -22.32 -38.10 20.75
N ARG A 616 -21.63 -37.56 19.80
CA ARG A 616 -20.25 -37.96 19.48
C ARG A 616 -19.29 -37.64 20.61
N VAL A 617 -19.39 -36.43 21.14
CA VAL A 617 -18.45 -35.93 22.18
C VAL A 617 -18.74 -36.52 23.56
N VAL A 618 -19.97 -36.97 23.82
CA VAL A 618 -20.33 -37.60 25.11
C VAL A 618 -19.56 -38.91 25.36
N THR A 619 -18.96 -39.50 24.35
CA THR A 619 -18.12 -40.72 24.49
C THR A 619 -16.75 -40.45 25.07
N GLU A 620 -16.37 -39.18 25.26
CA GLU A 620 -15.08 -38.78 25.79
C GLU A 620 -14.90 -39.08 27.29
N ARG A 621 -13.64 -38.99 27.76
CA ARG A 621 -13.25 -39.38 29.10
C ARG A 621 -13.68 -38.42 30.22
N SER A 622 -13.87 -37.13 29.91
CA SER A 622 -14.19 -36.12 30.92
C SER A 622 -15.63 -36.22 31.41
N THR A 623 -15.77 -36.40 32.69
CA THR A 623 -17.12 -36.47 33.33
C THR A 623 -17.83 -35.11 33.31
N GLU A 624 -17.08 -34.02 33.39
CA GLU A 624 -17.64 -32.66 33.35
C GLU A 624 -18.26 -32.36 31.97
N VAL A 625 -17.57 -32.74 30.90
CA VAL A 625 -18.07 -32.59 29.51
C VAL A 625 -19.33 -33.46 29.34
N LYS A 626 -19.29 -34.72 29.76
CA LYS A 626 -20.42 -35.63 29.69
C LYS A 626 -21.66 -35.10 30.43
N ALA A 627 -21.46 -34.58 31.63
CA ALA A 627 -22.54 -34.01 32.44
C ALA A 627 -23.18 -32.78 31.79
N ALA A 628 -22.34 -31.90 31.20
CA ALA A 628 -22.81 -30.73 30.45
C ALA A 628 -23.60 -31.14 29.21
N ILE A 629 -23.10 -32.12 28.46
CA ILE A 629 -23.79 -32.66 27.28
C ILE A 629 -25.15 -33.29 27.62
N LEU A 630 -25.23 -34.03 28.73
CA LEU A 630 -26.49 -34.63 29.17
C LEU A 630 -27.51 -33.56 29.53
N LEU A 631 -27.10 -32.50 30.21
CA LEU A 631 -27.99 -31.36 30.48
C LEU A 631 -28.54 -30.77 29.18
N THR A 632 -27.67 -30.55 28.24
CA THR A 632 -28.03 -29.98 26.92
C THR A 632 -28.94 -30.87 26.12
N LEU A 633 -28.67 -32.17 26.09
CA LEU A 633 -29.51 -33.15 25.40
C LEU A 633 -30.90 -33.26 26.06
N ASN A 634 -30.96 -33.20 27.38
CA ASN A 634 -32.24 -33.18 28.09
C ASN A 634 -33.06 -31.93 27.75
N ASN A 635 -32.44 -30.79 27.75
CA ASN A 635 -33.10 -29.53 27.36
C ASN A 635 -33.60 -29.57 25.91
N LEU A 636 -32.83 -30.19 25.04
CA LEU A 636 -33.23 -30.40 23.64
C LEU A 636 -34.42 -31.31 23.50
N LEU A 637 -34.46 -32.42 24.28
CA LEU A 637 -35.59 -33.35 24.33
C LEU A 637 -36.86 -32.66 24.85
N GLU A 638 -36.75 -31.82 25.84
CA GLU A 638 -37.90 -31.07 26.39
C GLU A 638 -38.40 -30.02 25.41
N LYS A 639 -37.49 -29.39 24.65
CA LYS A 639 -37.84 -28.32 23.73
C LYS A 639 -38.48 -28.78 22.42
N ILE A 640 -37.89 -29.79 21.77
CA ILE A 640 -38.30 -30.26 20.44
C ILE A 640 -38.37 -31.78 20.37
N PRO A 641 -39.23 -32.41 21.20
CA PRO A 641 -39.26 -33.87 21.32
C PRO A 641 -39.56 -34.61 20.00
N THR A 642 -40.47 -34.08 19.20
CA THR A 642 -40.91 -34.72 17.94
C THR A 642 -39.80 -34.88 16.92
N PHE A 643 -38.87 -33.92 16.87
CA PHE A 643 -37.76 -33.90 15.89
C PHE A 643 -36.58 -34.77 16.31
N LEU A 644 -36.57 -35.27 17.55
CA LEU A 644 -35.52 -36.13 18.08
C LEU A 644 -35.84 -37.62 17.92
N LYS A 645 -37.04 -37.98 17.41
CA LYS A 645 -37.42 -39.38 17.19
C LYS A 645 -36.37 -40.22 16.45
N PRO A 646 -35.71 -39.72 15.38
CA PRO A 646 -34.67 -40.51 14.72
C PRO A 646 -33.45 -40.80 15.59
N PHE A 647 -33.22 -40.03 16.62
CA PHE A 647 -32.05 -40.14 17.52
C PHE A 647 -32.36 -40.90 18.80
N LEU A 648 -33.61 -41.26 19.07
CA LEU A 648 -34.04 -41.88 20.33
C LEU A 648 -33.24 -43.14 20.68
N PRO A 649 -32.98 -44.09 19.75
CA PRO A 649 -32.18 -45.26 20.09
C PRO A 649 -30.78 -44.94 20.53
N GLN A 650 -30.11 -43.97 19.89
CA GLN A 650 -28.76 -43.53 20.25
C GLN A 650 -28.76 -42.78 21.59
N LEU A 651 -29.75 -41.93 21.82
CA LEU A 651 -29.89 -41.19 23.07
C LEU A 651 -30.17 -42.14 24.24
N GLN A 652 -31.01 -43.12 24.06
CA GLN A 652 -31.29 -44.13 25.10
C GLN A 652 -30.02 -44.87 25.50
N ARG A 653 -29.24 -45.35 24.56
CA ARG A 653 -27.95 -46.01 24.82
C ARG A 653 -26.96 -45.09 25.54
N THR A 654 -26.88 -43.85 25.12
CA THR A 654 -26.00 -42.85 25.74
C THR A 654 -26.38 -42.58 27.19
N PHE A 655 -27.65 -42.40 27.47
CA PHE A 655 -28.14 -42.13 28.82
C PHE A 655 -27.98 -43.35 29.73
N ALA A 656 -28.29 -44.54 29.24
CA ALA A 656 -28.13 -45.79 29.99
C ALA A 656 -26.64 -46.02 30.34
N LYS A 657 -25.72 -45.77 29.42
CA LYS A 657 -24.29 -45.85 29.64
C LYS A 657 -23.82 -44.85 30.69
N SER A 658 -24.30 -43.60 30.63
CA SER A 658 -23.96 -42.54 31.57
C SER A 658 -24.57 -42.81 32.96
N LEU A 659 -25.69 -43.47 33.05
CA LEU A 659 -26.30 -43.89 34.30
C LEU A 659 -25.43 -44.93 35.03
N ALA A 660 -24.74 -45.80 34.30
CA ALA A 660 -23.82 -46.78 34.84
C ALA A 660 -22.42 -46.21 35.19
N ASP A 661 -22.14 -44.95 34.96
CA ASP A 661 -20.89 -44.30 35.26
C ASP A 661 -20.66 -44.22 36.78
N THR A 662 -19.50 -44.68 37.23
CA THR A 662 -19.18 -44.74 38.66
C THR A 662 -18.53 -43.47 39.19
N SER A 663 -18.15 -42.55 38.30
CA SER A 663 -17.28 -41.40 38.64
C SER A 663 -18.01 -40.11 39.02
N SER A 664 -19.28 -39.94 38.71
CA SER A 664 -20.01 -38.69 38.92
C SER A 664 -21.47 -38.85 39.27
N ASP A 665 -21.88 -38.36 40.43
CA ASP A 665 -23.25 -38.31 40.88
C ASP A 665 -24.12 -37.40 39.99
N ILE A 666 -23.59 -36.27 39.57
CA ILE A 666 -24.26 -35.30 38.70
C ILE A 666 -24.57 -35.91 37.34
N LEU A 667 -23.62 -36.63 36.77
CA LEU A 667 -23.78 -37.32 35.50
C LEU A 667 -24.90 -38.38 35.58
N ARG A 668 -24.91 -39.21 36.60
CA ARG A 668 -25.95 -40.22 36.83
C ARG A 668 -27.33 -39.59 37.03
N ALA A 669 -27.40 -38.50 37.84
CA ALA A 669 -28.65 -37.80 38.10
C ALA A 669 -29.26 -37.21 36.80
N ARG A 670 -28.42 -36.60 36.00
CA ARG A 670 -28.82 -36.02 34.71
C ARG A 670 -29.22 -37.10 33.71
N ALA A 671 -28.57 -38.24 33.71
CA ALA A 671 -28.91 -39.38 32.88
C ALA A 671 -30.26 -39.96 33.27
N ALA A 672 -30.54 -40.10 34.57
CA ALA A 672 -31.83 -40.59 35.07
C ALA A 672 -32.98 -39.65 34.65
N LYS A 673 -32.81 -38.37 34.81
CA LYS A 673 -33.78 -37.35 34.38
C LYS A 673 -33.99 -37.36 32.87
N ALA A 674 -32.94 -37.49 32.10
CA ALA A 674 -32.98 -37.52 30.64
C ALA A 674 -33.73 -38.79 30.14
N LEU A 675 -33.52 -39.94 30.76
CA LEU A 675 -34.23 -41.15 30.44
C LEU A 675 -35.75 -41.01 30.71
N GLY A 676 -36.10 -40.38 31.82
CA GLY A 676 -37.48 -40.06 32.14
C GLY A 676 -38.14 -39.14 31.12
N THR A 677 -37.44 -38.18 30.60
CA THR A 677 -37.90 -37.29 29.52
C THR A 677 -38.06 -38.07 28.21
N LEU A 678 -37.04 -38.87 27.87
CA LEU A 678 -37.01 -39.65 26.64
C LEU A 678 -38.13 -40.70 26.56
N ILE A 679 -38.46 -41.31 27.66
CA ILE A 679 -39.44 -42.42 27.68
C ILE A 679 -40.84 -41.98 27.27
N LYS A 680 -41.19 -40.75 27.45
CA LYS A 680 -42.46 -40.19 26.98
C LYS A 680 -42.61 -40.25 25.46
N LEU A 681 -41.52 -40.37 24.75
CA LEU A 681 -41.45 -40.32 23.29
C LEU A 681 -41.29 -41.70 22.65
N THR A 682 -40.95 -42.71 23.45
CA THR A 682 -40.69 -44.06 23.01
C THR A 682 -41.95 -44.90 23.17
N PRO A 683 -42.44 -45.62 22.14
CA PRO A 683 -43.62 -46.50 22.26
C PRO A 683 -43.32 -47.78 23.02
N ARG A 684 -42.07 -48.17 23.21
CA ARG A 684 -41.62 -49.36 23.86
C ARG A 684 -40.92 -49.11 25.17
N VAL A 685 -41.62 -49.26 26.27
CA VAL A 685 -41.08 -49.02 27.63
C VAL A 685 -40.40 -50.26 28.20
N ASP A 686 -40.88 -51.43 27.85
CA ASP A 686 -40.46 -52.71 28.44
C ASP A 686 -38.97 -53.03 28.31
N PRO A 687 -38.31 -52.87 27.14
CA PRO A 687 -36.86 -53.08 27.02
C PRO A 687 -36.00 -52.20 27.96
N LEU A 688 -36.39 -50.97 28.13
CA LEU A 688 -35.69 -50.05 29.01
C LEU A 688 -35.87 -50.41 30.47
N ILE A 689 -37.12 -50.82 30.88
CA ILE A 689 -37.40 -51.30 32.23
C ILE A 689 -36.53 -52.50 32.55
N ALA A 690 -36.50 -53.50 31.64
CA ALA A 690 -35.67 -54.70 31.80
C ALA A 690 -34.15 -54.33 31.97
N GLU A 691 -33.65 -53.42 31.19
CA GLU A 691 -32.26 -52.92 31.28
C GLU A 691 -31.96 -52.23 32.63
N LEU A 692 -32.87 -51.40 33.10
CA LEU A 692 -32.75 -50.72 34.38
C LEU A 692 -32.83 -51.66 35.57
N VAL A 693 -33.74 -52.64 35.52
CA VAL A 693 -33.85 -53.67 36.56
C VAL A 693 -32.59 -54.54 36.63
N THR A 694 -32.04 -54.92 35.49
CA THR A 694 -30.77 -55.65 35.41
C THR A 694 -29.63 -54.86 35.92
N GLY A 695 -29.55 -53.58 35.53
CA GLY A 695 -28.47 -52.63 35.96
C GLY A 695 -28.52 -52.33 37.46
N SER A 696 -29.69 -52.37 38.11
CA SER A 696 -29.82 -52.12 39.55
C SER A 696 -29.23 -53.22 40.42
N LYS A 697 -28.97 -54.42 39.84
CA LYS A 697 -28.36 -55.57 40.54
C LYS A 697 -26.80 -55.42 40.66
N THR A 698 -26.22 -54.27 40.42
CA THR A 698 -24.80 -54.03 40.58
C THR A 698 -24.39 -53.94 42.07
N SER A 699 -23.11 -54.22 42.33
CA SER A 699 -22.49 -54.05 43.65
C SER A 699 -22.18 -52.60 44.03
N ASN A 700 -22.15 -51.70 43.05
CA ASN A 700 -21.87 -50.28 43.30
C ASN A 700 -23.16 -49.58 43.76
N GLN A 701 -23.18 -49.12 45.00
CA GLN A 701 -24.36 -48.50 45.61
C GLN A 701 -24.81 -47.20 44.90
N ALA A 702 -23.88 -46.38 44.46
CA ALA A 702 -24.20 -45.13 43.77
C ALA A 702 -24.89 -45.41 42.42
N VAL A 703 -24.39 -46.36 41.65
CA VAL A 703 -25.00 -46.81 40.39
C VAL A 703 -26.36 -47.46 40.64
N LYS A 704 -26.47 -48.28 41.65
CA LYS A 704 -27.73 -48.90 42.05
C LYS A 704 -28.82 -47.87 42.36
N ILE A 705 -28.49 -46.84 43.15
CA ILE A 705 -29.40 -45.75 43.47
C ILE A 705 -29.80 -44.99 42.23
N ALA A 706 -28.86 -44.71 41.33
CA ALA A 706 -29.11 -44.04 40.08
C ALA A 706 -30.02 -44.83 39.15
N MET A 707 -29.83 -46.16 39.04
CA MET A 707 -30.69 -47.06 38.29
C MET A 707 -32.11 -47.10 38.86
N LEU A 708 -32.25 -47.11 40.15
CA LEU A 708 -33.56 -47.08 40.82
C LEU A 708 -34.26 -45.72 40.63
N LYS A 709 -33.53 -44.62 40.70
CA LYS A 709 -34.06 -43.30 40.38
C LYS A 709 -34.50 -43.17 38.94
N ALA A 710 -33.75 -43.71 38.01
CA ALA A 710 -34.11 -43.74 36.61
C ALA A 710 -35.37 -44.61 36.37
N LEU A 711 -35.43 -45.72 37.03
CA LEU A 711 -36.64 -46.61 37.00
C LEU A 711 -37.87 -45.90 37.55
N PHE A 712 -37.74 -45.19 38.66
CA PHE A 712 -38.82 -44.37 39.22
C PHE A 712 -39.27 -43.29 38.23
N GLU A 713 -38.37 -42.57 37.60
CA GLU A 713 -38.68 -41.54 36.58
C GLU A 713 -39.42 -42.16 35.37
N VAL A 714 -38.95 -43.29 34.88
CA VAL A 714 -39.58 -44.03 33.75
C VAL A 714 -40.97 -44.49 34.11
N VAL A 715 -41.14 -45.10 35.27
CA VAL A 715 -42.44 -45.62 35.72
C VAL A 715 -43.40 -44.47 36.00
N SER A 716 -42.96 -43.37 36.60
CA SER A 716 -43.80 -42.22 36.86
C SER A 716 -44.41 -41.63 35.59
N LYS A 717 -43.62 -41.63 34.49
CA LYS A 717 -44.00 -40.97 33.23
C LYS A 717 -44.63 -41.90 32.20
N ALA A 718 -44.33 -43.18 32.22
CA ALA A 718 -44.75 -44.13 31.20
C ALA A 718 -45.26 -45.50 31.79
N GLY A 719 -45.49 -45.61 33.09
CA GLY A 719 -45.86 -46.83 33.74
C GLY A 719 -47.19 -47.46 33.24
N LYS A 720 -48.09 -46.67 32.72
CA LYS A 720 -49.30 -47.09 32.13
C LYS A 720 -49.12 -47.95 30.86
N SER A 721 -48.01 -47.81 30.19
CA SER A 721 -47.69 -48.53 28.96
C SER A 721 -46.83 -49.76 29.18
N MET A 722 -46.45 -50.08 30.42
CA MET A 722 -45.58 -51.21 30.71
C MET A 722 -46.40 -52.52 30.69
N SER A 723 -45.70 -53.57 30.28
CA SER A 723 -46.27 -54.93 30.28
C SER A 723 -46.41 -55.52 31.70
N GLU A 724 -47.17 -56.59 31.84
CA GLU A 724 -47.29 -57.31 33.10
C GLU A 724 -45.93 -57.91 33.52
N ALA A 725 -45.14 -58.40 32.59
CA ALA A 725 -43.81 -58.94 32.85
C ALA A 725 -42.87 -57.86 33.43
N SER A 726 -42.88 -56.61 32.91
CA SER A 726 -42.12 -55.47 33.44
C SER A 726 -42.61 -55.07 34.83
N ARG A 727 -43.94 -55.12 35.07
CA ARG A 727 -44.52 -54.83 36.36
C ARG A 727 -44.06 -55.85 37.41
N ASN A 728 -44.06 -57.12 37.07
CA ASN A 728 -43.63 -58.23 37.96
C ASN A 728 -42.08 -58.10 38.26
N ALA A 729 -41.30 -57.74 37.28
CA ALA A 729 -39.85 -57.55 37.46
C ALA A 729 -39.57 -56.39 38.46
N ILE A 730 -40.33 -55.31 38.37
CA ILE A 730 -40.20 -54.14 39.28
C ILE A 730 -40.67 -54.51 40.68
N LEU A 731 -41.80 -55.25 40.79
CA LEU A 731 -42.30 -55.72 42.10
C LEU A 731 -41.33 -56.69 42.79
N GLY A 732 -40.71 -57.57 42.02
CA GLY A 732 -39.68 -58.48 42.51
C GLY A 732 -38.42 -57.70 43.01
N LEU A 733 -38.06 -56.64 42.33
CA LEU A 733 -36.95 -55.76 42.73
C LEU A 733 -37.30 -55.00 44.03
N ILE A 734 -38.51 -54.49 44.17
CA ILE A 734 -38.98 -53.82 45.37
C ILE A 734 -38.94 -54.77 46.56
N ASP A 735 -39.41 -56.00 46.43
CA ASP A 735 -39.42 -57.02 47.49
C ASP A 735 -37.99 -57.34 47.95
N THR A 736 -37.00 -57.41 47.02
CA THR A 736 -35.61 -57.66 47.32
C THR A 736 -34.97 -56.45 48.06
N GLU A 737 -35.30 -55.23 47.67
CA GLU A 737 -34.75 -53.98 48.25
C GLU A 737 -35.37 -53.63 49.60
N VAL A 738 -36.56 -54.12 49.92
CA VAL A 738 -37.15 -53.90 51.26
C VAL A 738 -36.36 -54.63 52.32
N ASP A 739 -35.71 -55.77 52.03
CA ASP A 739 -34.90 -56.55 52.93
C ASP A 739 -33.48 -56.00 53.10
N ASP A 740 -33.09 -54.98 52.35
CA ASP A 740 -31.79 -54.34 52.43
C ASP A 740 -31.79 -53.25 53.55
N SER A 741 -30.91 -53.40 54.53
CA SER A 741 -30.83 -52.53 55.73
C SER A 741 -30.28 -51.14 55.45
N ASP A 742 -30.00 -50.79 54.23
CA ASP A 742 -29.45 -49.51 53.86
C ASP A 742 -30.55 -48.52 53.48
N GLY A 743 -30.85 -47.56 54.36
CA GLY A 743 -31.97 -46.63 54.25
C GLY A 743 -31.97 -45.71 53.03
N LYS A 744 -30.92 -45.76 52.21
CA LYS A 744 -30.83 -44.97 50.97
C LYS A 744 -31.63 -45.57 49.80
N SER A 745 -31.83 -46.86 49.81
CA SER A 745 -32.66 -47.50 48.79
C SER A 745 -34.20 -47.27 48.99
N PHE A 746 -34.59 -46.84 50.19
CA PHE A 746 -35.99 -46.54 50.52
C PHE A 746 -36.53 -45.25 49.93
N SER A 747 -35.66 -44.27 49.62
CA SER A 747 -36.10 -42.99 49.08
C SER A 747 -36.60 -43.05 47.64
N CYS A 748 -36.51 -44.22 47.00
CA CYS A 748 -36.95 -44.45 45.64
C CYS A 748 -38.27 -45.17 45.47
N ARG A 749 -38.98 -45.49 46.61
CA ARG A 749 -40.37 -46.04 46.59
C ARG A 749 -41.33 -44.92 46.22
#